data_224e21e9da59ee16cf808a5d67714022
#
_entry.id   224e21e9da59ee16cf808a5d67714022
#
_cell.length_a   1.000
_cell.length_b   1.000
_cell.length_c   1.000
_cell.angle_alpha   90.00
_cell.angle_beta   90.00
_cell.angle_gamma   90.00
#
_symmetry.space_group_name_H-M   'P 1'
#
loop_
_entity.id
_entity.type
_entity.pdbx_description
1 polymer ?
#
loop_
_entity_poly.entity_id
_entity_poly.type
_entity_poly.pdbx_seq_one_letter_code
_entity_poly.pdbx_strand_id
1 'polypeptide(L)'
;HSHDVLPSIDVVGHYDNSVGSSEAASQGVIGSDLIKSRAQLRPGEILEYIPGMVVTQHSGDGKANQYFLRGINLDHGTDFATTINGVPVNMPTHAHGQGYSDLNFLIPELVQRVEYKKGPYFASEGDFSSAGSANMIYRTKLDRPFADFTLGQRGYLRGVAASSQEVSEGVSLLSAVERLNNNGPWTVPEGIRKSNAQFILSSGSAREGWTTSLSAYSARWNSTDQVPQRLIDAGQLPSGQSFGRFDSLDSTDGAKTSRMSLSGTWHKQSEHMRSTINWYAISYDFDLFSNFTYLTDPTNSPNGDQFEQKDKRTVLGGSASQSWLSNVNSKLDMANTLGVQVRQDQIRLGLYDTASRQVQATVRDDQVKQSIIGVFGENEITWNAWLRSVAGIRADQFNASVSSYSQSLNSGTTSSAKLSPKTSFIFGPWHKTEFFINAGRGFHSNDARGTTAKVDPKTGATLETAPGLVSSRGQEIGLKTQAIPNLQTTIALWQLDFDSELVYSGDAGSTEAGRPSKRNGIEISNHWTPSDRYLLDANLAWTRPRYSDIDSSGNYIPNAVQKVANVSFAIKNMGPWSASLSMRFIGAAPLIEDNSVQSSSSLTSNLRINRKLSGDVDVTLDVLNLTDRKNNDISYYYTSRVAGESLAGVSGVHVHPAEPRTIRLNGRMRF
;
A
#
# COMPACT_ATOMS: atom_id res chain seq x y z
N HIS A 1 -16.68 -31.45 -12.36
CA HIS A 1 -15.43 -30.73 -12.46
C HIS A 1 -14.69 -30.97 -11.17
N SER A 2 -13.63 -31.75 -11.20
CA SER A 2 -12.69 -31.81 -10.13
C SER A 2 -12.29 -30.37 -9.79
N HIS A 3 -12.22 -30.01 -8.52
CA HIS A 3 -11.34 -28.95 -8.11
C HIS A 3 -9.93 -29.42 -8.52
N ASP A 4 -9.64 -29.32 -9.80
CA ASP A 4 -8.27 -29.23 -10.21
C ASP A 4 -7.75 -28.06 -9.43
N VAL A 5 -6.99 -28.38 -8.45
CA VAL A 5 -6.17 -27.44 -7.75
C VAL A 5 -5.52 -26.67 -8.87
N LEU A 6 -5.94 -25.42 -9.02
CA LEU A 6 -5.39 -24.57 -10.05
C LEU A 6 -3.88 -24.70 -9.88
N PRO A 7 -3.15 -25.22 -10.87
CA PRO A 7 -1.72 -25.10 -10.85
C PRO A 7 -1.43 -23.64 -10.55
N SER A 8 -0.35 -23.35 -9.88
CA SER A 8 0.13 -21.99 -9.75
C SER A 8 0.04 -21.40 -11.15
N ILE A 9 -1.05 -20.67 -11.42
CA ILE A 9 -1.27 -20.12 -12.75
C ILE A 9 -0.18 -19.11 -12.91
N ASP A 10 0.81 -19.42 -13.71
CA ASP A 10 1.70 -18.42 -14.24
C ASP A 10 0.82 -17.51 -15.09
N VAL A 11 0.26 -16.48 -14.43
CA VAL A 11 -0.49 -15.44 -15.13
C VAL A 11 0.53 -14.60 -15.88
N VAL A 12 1.02 -15.16 -16.98
CA VAL A 12 1.76 -14.43 -18.01
C VAL A 12 0.71 -13.73 -18.87
N GLY A 13 -0.04 -12.83 -18.26
CA GLY A 13 -1.11 -12.12 -18.91
C GLY A 13 -1.23 -10.72 -18.34
N HIS A 14 -2.24 -10.00 -18.81
CA HIS A 14 -2.48 -8.63 -18.36
C HIS A 14 -3.28 -8.60 -17.07
N TYR A 15 -4.45 -9.20 -17.08
CA TYR A 15 -5.40 -9.13 -15.99
C TYR A 15 -6.28 -10.36 -15.99
N ASP A 16 -6.40 -11.01 -14.86
CA ASP A 16 -7.32 -12.13 -14.70
C ASP A 16 -8.33 -11.80 -13.61
N ASN A 17 -9.57 -11.66 -14.03
CA ASN A 17 -10.76 -11.60 -13.23
C ASN A 17 -11.82 -12.49 -13.84
N SER A 18 -11.40 -13.63 -14.37
CA SER A 18 -12.25 -14.54 -15.13
C SER A 18 -13.32 -15.19 -14.28
N VAL A 19 -14.39 -15.59 -14.93
CA VAL A 19 -15.49 -16.34 -14.32
C VAL A 19 -14.97 -17.64 -13.72
N GLY A 20 -15.34 -17.91 -12.48
CA GLY A 20 -14.88 -19.09 -11.72
C GLY A 20 -13.56 -18.90 -10.96
N SER A 21 -12.90 -17.75 -11.09
CA SER A 21 -11.57 -17.52 -10.51
C SER A 21 -11.57 -16.94 -9.09
N SER A 22 -12.72 -16.45 -8.58
CA SER A 22 -12.74 -15.69 -7.34
C SER A 22 -14.01 -15.89 -6.51
N GLU A 23 -13.98 -15.41 -5.27
CA GLU A 23 -15.08 -15.46 -4.32
C GLU A 23 -15.84 -14.11 -4.22
N ALA A 24 -15.26 -13.04 -4.74
CA ALA A 24 -15.85 -11.72 -4.79
C ALA A 24 -15.64 -11.07 -6.16
N ALA A 25 -16.55 -10.17 -6.56
CA ALA A 25 -16.42 -9.42 -7.81
C ALA A 25 -15.17 -8.54 -7.79
N SER A 26 -14.82 -7.98 -6.64
CA SER A 26 -13.71 -7.04 -6.42
C SER A 26 -12.37 -7.72 -6.09
N GLN A 27 -12.17 -8.90 -6.64
CA GLN A 27 -10.94 -9.69 -6.50
C GLN A 27 -10.35 -9.97 -7.89
N GLY A 28 -9.03 -9.98 -8.01
CA GLY A 28 -8.40 -10.29 -9.29
C GLY A 28 -6.89 -10.45 -9.20
N VAL A 29 -6.29 -10.73 -10.35
CA VAL A 29 -4.85 -10.92 -10.52
C VAL A 29 -4.36 -10.01 -11.65
N ILE A 30 -3.29 -9.28 -11.38
CA ILE A 30 -2.62 -8.41 -12.35
C ILE A 30 -1.36 -9.11 -12.80
N GLY A 31 -1.25 -9.40 -14.09
CA GLY A 31 -0.12 -10.10 -14.68
C GLY A 31 1.05 -9.17 -15.01
N SER A 32 2.22 -9.75 -15.22
CA SER A 32 3.45 -9.02 -15.50
C SER A 32 3.40 -8.20 -16.80
N ASP A 33 2.64 -8.64 -17.81
CA ASP A 33 2.51 -7.88 -19.05
C ASP A 33 1.76 -6.57 -18.87
N LEU A 34 0.75 -6.54 -17.99
CA LEU A 34 0.07 -5.31 -17.64
C LEU A 34 0.98 -4.38 -16.84
N ILE A 35 1.72 -4.92 -15.88
CA ILE A 35 2.67 -4.16 -15.06
C ILE A 35 3.74 -3.48 -15.92
N LYS A 36 4.23 -4.16 -16.94
CA LYS A 36 5.22 -3.61 -17.89
C LYS A 36 4.64 -2.59 -18.87
N SER A 37 3.33 -2.55 -19.05
CA SER A 37 2.69 -1.74 -20.10
C SER A 37 2.61 -0.26 -19.79
N ARG A 38 2.72 0.14 -18.53
CA ARG A 38 2.51 1.53 -18.09
C ARG A 38 3.77 2.14 -17.49
N ALA A 39 3.95 3.44 -17.74
CA ALA A 39 4.96 4.23 -17.04
C ALA A 39 4.56 4.47 -15.59
N GLN A 40 5.51 4.35 -14.67
CA GLN A 40 5.33 4.58 -13.24
C GLN A 40 6.38 5.55 -12.72
N LEU A 41 5.95 6.49 -11.91
CA LEU A 41 6.85 7.47 -11.28
C LEU A 41 7.61 6.85 -10.10
N ARG A 42 6.94 6.02 -9.28
CA ARG A 42 7.44 5.46 -8.03
C ARG A 42 7.11 3.97 -7.92
N PRO A 43 7.91 3.15 -7.23
CA PRO A 43 7.63 1.71 -7.12
C PRO A 43 6.30 1.39 -6.42
N GLY A 44 5.86 2.20 -5.45
CA GLY A 44 4.57 2.01 -4.78
C GLY A 44 3.36 2.11 -5.70
N GLU A 45 3.50 2.79 -6.85
CA GLU A 45 2.42 2.92 -7.83
C GLU A 45 2.06 1.59 -8.52
N ILE A 46 2.81 0.53 -8.29
CA ILE A 46 2.40 -0.82 -8.72
C ILE A 46 1.02 -1.19 -8.16
N LEU A 47 0.65 -0.67 -7.00
CA LEU A 47 -0.67 -0.91 -6.42
C LEU A 47 -1.79 -0.18 -7.18
N GLU A 48 -1.49 0.82 -8.00
CA GLU A 48 -2.50 1.52 -8.80
C GLU A 48 -3.06 0.69 -9.96
N TYR A 49 -2.47 -0.45 -10.26
CA TYR A 49 -3.09 -1.42 -11.16
C TYR A 49 -4.35 -2.06 -10.55
N ILE A 50 -4.48 -2.03 -9.22
CA ILE A 50 -5.70 -2.42 -8.52
C ILE A 50 -6.77 -1.36 -8.81
N PRO A 51 -7.92 -1.72 -9.39
CA PRO A 51 -8.95 -0.74 -9.73
C PRO A 51 -9.38 0.09 -8.52
N GLY A 52 -9.33 1.42 -8.66
CA GLY A 52 -9.70 2.37 -7.61
C GLY A 52 -8.62 2.74 -6.61
N MET A 53 -7.48 2.07 -6.62
CA MET A 53 -6.34 2.42 -5.77
C MET A 53 -5.64 3.67 -6.30
N VAL A 54 -5.33 4.60 -5.39
CA VAL A 54 -4.51 5.79 -5.65
C VAL A 54 -3.32 5.81 -4.73
N VAL A 55 -2.15 6.10 -5.28
CA VAL A 55 -0.87 6.15 -4.56
C VAL A 55 -0.27 7.53 -4.74
N THR A 56 -0.02 8.22 -3.63
CA THR A 56 0.54 9.59 -3.61
C THR A 56 1.74 9.68 -2.67
N GLN A 57 2.31 10.88 -2.55
CA GLN A 57 3.40 11.17 -1.63
C GLN A 57 3.23 12.57 -1.04
N HIS A 58 3.39 12.71 0.28
CA HIS A 58 3.34 14.01 0.95
C HIS A 58 4.71 14.57 1.34
N SER A 59 5.77 13.85 1.07
CA SER A 59 7.14 14.19 1.47
C SER A 59 8.15 13.63 0.46
N GLY A 60 9.31 13.18 0.88
CA GLY A 60 10.33 12.61 0.01
C GLY A 60 10.01 11.22 -0.54
N ASP A 61 10.48 10.92 -1.72
CA ASP A 61 10.19 9.67 -2.44
C ASP A 61 10.75 8.40 -1.76
N GLY A 62 11.68 8.53 -0.83
CA GLY A 62 12.17 7.41 -0.03
C GLY A 62 11.24 6.96 1.09
N LYS A 63 10.27 7.79 1.45
CA LYS A 63 9.24 7.49 2.45
C LYS A 63 8.15 6.61 1.87
N ALA A 64 7.42 5.88 2.72
CA ALA A 64 6.24 5.16 2.29
C ALA A 64 5.25 6.11 1.61
N ASN A 65 4.62 5.63 0.55
CA ASN A 65 3.54 6.36 -0.10
C ASN A 65 2.32 6.46 0.81
N GLN A 66 1.42 7.36 0.43
CA GLN A 66 0.05 7.38 0.95
C GLN A 66 -0.86 6.67 -0.03
N TYR A 67 -1.82 5.93 0.50
CA TYR A 67 -2.70 5.06 -0.26
C TYR A 67 -4.15 5.45 0.00
N PHE A 68 -4.97 5.39 -1.07
CA PHE A 68 -6.40 5.69 -1.02
C PHE A 68 -7.17 4.60 -1.74
N LEU A 69 -8.20 4.07 -1.10
CA LEU A 69 -9.08 3.07 -1.67
C LEU A 69 -10.45 3.15 -1.02
N ARG A 70 -11.50 3.07 -1.81
CA ARG A 70 -12.89 3.04 -1.32
C ARG A 70 -13.24 4.21 -0.39
N GLY A 71 -12.77 5.40 -0.71
CA GLY A 71 -13.00 6.59 0.10
C GLY A 71 -12.31 6.57 1.46
N ILE A 72 -11.31 5.73 1.65
CA ILE A 72 -10.49 5.67 2.84
C ILE A 72 -9.13 6.28 2.53
N ASN A 73 -8.73 7.26 3.35
CA ASN A 73 -7.33 7.61 3.45
C ASN A 73 -6.65 6.54 4.28
N LEU A 74 -5.96 5.63 3.61
CA LEU A 74 -5.24 4.51 4.23
C LEU A 74 -3.95 4.98 4.92
N ASP A 75 -3.73 6.29 4.95
CA ASP A 75 -2.47 6.89 5.40
C ASP A 75 -1.30 6.17 4.71
N HIS A 76 -0.33 5.67 5.46
CA HIS A 76 0.80 4.93 4.90
C HIS A 76 0.57 3.42 4.82
N GLY A 77 -0.66 2.93 5.03
CA GLY A 77 -0.98 1.52 4.84
C GLY A 77 -2.04 0.92 5.76
N THR A 78 -2.61 1.69 6.69
CA THR A 78 -3.68 1.14 7.54
C THR A 78 -4.85 0.65 6.69
N ASP A 79 -5.48 -0.46 7.10
CA ASP A 79 -6.65 -1.08 6.45
C ASP A 79 -6.43 -1.61 5.02
N PHE A 80 -5.19 -1.63 4.55
CA PHE A 80 -4.82 -2.34 3.34
C PHE A 80 -3.56 -3.19 3.59
N ALA A 81 -3.74 -4.51 3.65
CA ALA A 81 -2.66 -5.44 3.96
C ALA A 81 -1.85 -5.75 2.70
N THR A 82 -0.59 -5.37 2.70
CA THR A 82 0.34 -5.63 1.59
C THR A 82 1.34 -6.69 2.00
N THR A 83 1.54 -7.69 1.16
CA THR A 83 2.56 -8.73 1.33
C THR A 83 3.38 -8.90 0.06
N ILE A 84 4.61 -9.36 0.23
CA ILE A 84 5.47 -9.82 -0.87
C ILE A 84 5.83 -11.27 -0.58
N ASN A 85 5.43 -12.18 -1.45
CA ASN A 85 5.57 -13.63 -1.24
C ASN A 85 5.02 -14.09 0.13
N GLY A 86 3.90 -13.48 0.57
CA GLY A 86 3.30 -13.75 1.87
C GLY A 86 3.96 -13.07 3.07
N VAL A 87 5.07 -12.35 2.87
CA VAL A 87 5.75 -11.60 3.94
C VAL A 87 5.09 -10.24 4.11
N PRO A 88 4.57 -9.89 5.30
CA PRO A 88 3.91 -8.61 5.53
C PRO A 88 4.86 -7.41 5.34
N VAL A 89 4.35 -6.38 4.67
CA VAL A 89 5.03 -5.08 4.53
C VAL A 89 4.57 -4.11 5.62
N ASN A 90 3.28 -4.14 5.98
CA ASN A 90 2.71 -3.26 6.99
C ASN A 90 3.38 -3.43 8.35
N MET A 91 3.61 -2.31 9.03
CA MET A 91 4.14 -2.28 10.39
C MET A 91 3.07 -1.75 11.34
N PRO A 92 2.50 -2.58 12.24
CA PRO A 92 1.33 -2.20 13.04
C PRO A 92 1.57 -0.98 13.92
N THR A 93 2.58 -1.06 14.79
CA THR A 93 3.09 0.08 15.55
C THR A 93 4.28 0.64 14.79
N HIS A 94 4.30 1.95 14.54
CA HIS A 94 5.41 2.55 13.80
C HIS A 94 5.62 4.00 14.22
N ALA A 95 6.87 4.44 14.24
CA ALA A 95 7.23 5.80 14.67
C ALA A 95 6.53 6.88 13.85
N HIS A 96 6.25 6.64 12.56
CA HIS A 96 5.60 7.60 11.69
C HIS A 96 4.08 7.50 11.72
N GLY A 97 3.53 6.30 11.68
CA GLY A 97 2.08 6.04 11.71
C GLY A 97 1.77 4.56 11.62
N GLN A 98 0.69 4.15 12.28
CA GLN A 98 0.32 2.73 12.33
C GLN A 98 0.04 2.17 10.94
N GLY A 99 0.46 0.92 10.73
CA GLY A 99 0.26 0.23 9.46
C GLY A 99 1.24 0.61 8.35
N TYR A 100 2.29 1.35 8.68
CA TYR A 100 3.28 1.87 7.73
C TYR A 100 3.74 0.81 6.74
N SER A 101 3.51 1.05 5.45
CA SER A 101 3.75 0.13 4.35
C SER A 101 4.63 0.79 3.29
N ASP A 102 5.93 0.57 3.39
CA ASP A 102 6.94 1.10 2.47
C ASP A 102 7.29 0.05 1.42
N LEU A 103 7.09 0.38 0.15
CA LEU A 103 7.40 -0.48 -1.00
C LEU A 103 8.68 -0.08 -1.73
N ASN A 104 9.50 0.80 -1.17
CA ASN A 104 10.74 1.22 -1.82
C ASN A 104 11.79 0.10 -1.94
N PHE A 105 11.65 -0.97 -1.18
CA PHE A 105 12.49 -2.16 -1.32
C PHE A 105 12.04 -3.12 -2.43
N LEU A 106 10.91 -2.86 -3.06
CA LEU A 106 10.41 -3.65 -4.18
C LEU A 106 11.26 -3.39 -5.42
N ILE A 107 11.62 -4.47 -6.11
CA ILE A 107 12.19 -4.40 -7.47
C ILE A 107 11.08 -4.80 -8.43
N PRO A 108 10.41 -3.83 -9.10
CA PRO A 108 9.20 -4.12 -9.89
C PRO A 108 9.42 -5.11 -11.03
N GLU A 109 10.62 -5.14 -11.60
CA GLU A 109 10.97 -6.04 -12.70
C GLU A 109 10.93 -7.52 -12.30
N LEU A 110 11.00 -7.82 -11.01
CA LEU A 110 10.89 -9.17 -10.48
C LEU A 110 9.47 -9.61 -10.19
N VAL A 111 8.51 -8.69 -10.20
CA VAL A 111 7.11 -9.01 -9.91
C VAL A 111 6.50 -9.79 -11.06
N GLN A 112 6.08 -11.00 -10.78
CA GLN A 112 5.38 -11.87 -11.72
C GLN A 112 3.91 -11.51 -11.80
N ARG A 113 3.26 -11.28 -10.65
CA ARG A 113 1.86 -10.91 -10.56
C ARG A 113 1.54 -10.22 -9.24
N VAL A 114 0.43 -9.51 -9.22
CA VAL A 114 -0.19 -8.95 -8.03
C VAL A 114 -1.55 -9.58 -7.84
N GLU A 115 -1.77 -10.26 -6.74
CA GLU A 115 -3.06 -10.82 -6.37
C GLU A 115 -3.72 -9.85 -5.39
N TYR A 116 -4.93 -9.38 -5.70
CA TYR A 116 -5.62 -8.42 -4.84
C TYR A 116 -7.01 -8.88 -4.47
N LYS A 117 -7.46 -8.41 -3.31
CA LYS A 117 -8.79 -8.61 -2.74
C LYS A 117 -9.26 -7.30 -2.15
N LYS A 118 -10.56 -7.04 -2.20
CA LYS A 118 -11.16 -5.89 -1.52
C LYS A 118 -12.25 -6.34 -0.57
N GLY A 119 -12.37 -5.63 0.55
CA GLY A 119 -13.34 -5.93 1.59
C GLY A 119 -12.90 -7.04 2.57
N PRO A 120 -13.59 -7.11 3.72
CA PRO A 120 -13.23 -8.03 4.80
C PRO A 120 -13.90 -9.40 4.65
N TYR A 121 -13.85 -10.02 3.48
CA TYR A 121 -14.62 -11.22 3.16
C TYR A 121 -13.82 -12.52 3.21
N PHE A 122 -12.52 -12.45 3.48
CA PHE A 122 -11.59 -13.56 3.32
C PHE A 122 -11.03 -13.99 4.67
N ALA A 123 -11.24 -15.25 5.04
CA ALA A 123 -10.82 -15.75 6.35
C ALA A 123 -9.28 -15.77 6.52
N SER A 124 -8.54 -15.92 5.42
CA SER A 124 -7.08 -15.91 5.44
C SER A 124 -6.46 -14.52 5.63
N GLU A 125 -7.26 -13.45 5.49
CA GLU A 125 -6.80 -12.08 5.65
C GLU A 125 -7.06 -11.58 7.07
N GLY A 126 -6.04 -11.04 7.72
CA GLY A 126 -6.09 -10.61 9.11
C GLY A 126 -6.00 -9.11 9.29
N ASP A 127 -5.01 -8.67 10.04
CA ASP A 127 -4.79 -7.27 10.38
C ASP A 127 -4.65 -6.38 9.13
N PHE A 128 -5.21 -5.18 9.19
CA PHE A 128 -5.19 -4.16 8.11
C PHE A 128 -5.87 -4.55 6.80
N SER A 129 -6.77 -5.51 6.78
CA SER A 129 -7.39 -5.97 5.53
C SER A 129 -8.85 -5.54 5.35
N SER A 130 -9.33 -4.57 6.10
CA SER A 130 -10.73 -4.12 5.99
C SER A 130 -11.08 -3.51 4.63
N ALA A 131 -10.21 -2.69 4.05
CA ALA A 131 -10.38 -2.19 2.69
C ALA A 131 -9.96 -3.21 1.65
N GLY A 132 -8.97 -4.02 1.95
CA GLY A 132 -8.49 -5.06 1.07
C GLY A 132 -7.06 -5.47 1.35
N SER A 133 -6.51 -6.24 0.41
CA SER A 133 -5.14 -6.74 0.48
C SER A 133 -4.54 -6.93 -0.90
N ALA A 134 -3.23 -6.94 -0.96
CA ALA A 134 -2.47 -7.32 -2.14
C ALA A 134 -1.28 -8.18 -1.76
N ASN A 135 -1.06 -9.25 -2.50
CA ASN A 135 0.14 -10.08 -2.42
C ASN A 135 0.90 -9.98 -3.74
N MET A 136 2.10 -9.44 -3.69
CA MET A 136 2.99 -9.38 -4.84
C MET A 136 3.89 -10.60 -4.84
N ILE A 137 3.96 -11.28 -5.97
CA ILE A 137 4.73 -12.52 -6.10
C ILE A 137 5.90 -12.28 -7.02
N TYR A 138 7.09 -12.53 -6.51
CA TYR A 138 8.32 -12.46 -7.28
C TYR A 138 8.52 -13.69 -8.15
N ARG A 139 9.17 -13.50 -9.29
CA ARG A 139 9.70 -14.60 -10.07
C ARG A 139 10.74 -15.36 -9.26
N THR A 140 10.81 -16.67 -9.44
CA THR A 140 11.87 -17.51 -8.86
C THR A 140 12.94 -17.83 -9.89
N LYS A 141 12.61 -17.68 -11.17
CA LYS A 141 13.52 -17.91 -12.30
C LYS A 141 13.30 -16.84 -13.35
N LEU A 142 14.35 -16.52 -14.07
CA LEU A 142 14.33 -15.67 -15.26
C LEU A 142 14.63 -16.52 -16.49
N ASP A 143 13.96 -16.21 -17.59
CA ASP A 143 14.26 -16.85 -18.87
C ASP A 143 15.67 -16.50 -19.34
N ARG A 144 16.05 -15.25 -19.14
CA ARG A 144 17.37 -14.72 -19.48
C ARG A 144 17.82 -13.68 -18.46
N PRO A 145 19.12 -13.61 -18.15
CA PRO A 145 19.68 -12.50 -17.39
C PRO A 145 19.42 -11.17 -18.11
N PHE A 146 19.27 -10.10 -17.35
CA PHE A 146 19.12 -8.77 -17.93
C PHE A 146 19.82 -7.69 -17.11
N ALA A 147 20.19 -6.63 -17.79
CA ALA A 147 20.61 -5.37 -17.20
C ALA A 147 19.70 -4.28 -17.74
N ASP A 148 19.26 -3.40 -16.85
CA ASP A 148 18.30 -2.36 -17.11
C ASP A 148 18.86 -1.03 -16.59
N PHE A 149 18.88 0.00 -17.45
CA PHE A 149 19.46 1.28 -17.09
C PHE A 149 18.54 2.41 -17.53
N THR A 150 18.19 3.30 -16.58
CA THR A 150 17.30 4.43 -16.82
C THR A 150 17.96 5.74 -16.49
N LEU A 151 17.93 6.66 -17.44
CA LEU A 151 18.32 8.06 -17.29
C LEU A 151 17.07 8.94 -17.33
N GLY A 152 17.00 9.92 -16.45
CA GLY A 152 15.90 10.87 -16.43
C GLY A 152 16.37 12.28 -16.14
N GLN A 153 15.43 13.22 -16.22
CA GLN A 153 15.66 14.60 -15.85
C GLN A 153 15.95 14.73 -14.36
N ARG A 154 16.59 15.83 -13.98
CA ARG A 154 16.85 16.19 -12.57
C ARG A 154 17.67 15.13 -11.80
N GLY A 155 18.65 14.56 -12.49
CA GLY A 155 19.60 13.64 -11.88
C GLY A 155 19.04 12.24 -11.62
N TYR A 156 17.95 11.85 -12.29
CA TYR A 156 17.43 10.50 -12.17
C TYR A 156 18.34 9.49 -12.86
N LEU A 157 18.79 8.50 -12.10
CA LEU A 157 19.66 7.45 -12.58
C LEU A 157 19.30 6.16 -11.86
N ARG A 158 18.88 5.13 -12.61
CA ARG A 158 18.52 3.84 -12.05
C ARG A 158 19.16 2.70 -12.82
N GLY A 159 19.74 1.76 -12.11
CA GLY A 159 20.26 0.55 -12.68
C GLY A 159 19.71 -0.67 -11.96
N VAL A 160 19.33 -1.70 -12.73
CA VAL A 160 18.89 -2.99 -12.23
C VAL A 160 19.61 -4.08 -13.01
N ALA A 161 20.12 -5.08 -12.32
CA ALA A 161 20.68 -6.27 -12.95
C ALA A 161 20.12 -7.51 -12.24
N ALA A 162 19.75 -8.52 -13.01
CA ALA A 162 19.20 -9.75 -12.47
C ALA A 162 19.63 -10.96 -13.30
N SER A 163 19.85 -12.07 -12.61
CA SER A 163 20.14 -13.35 -13.24
C SER A 163 19.55 -14.49 -12.42
N SER A 164 19.30 -15.61 -13.07
CA SER A 164 19.00 -16.86 -12.38
C SER A 164 19.81 -17.99 -12.97
N GLN A 165 20.18 -18.92 -12.11
CA GLN A 165 20.98 -20.08 -12.52
C GLN A 165 20.67 -21.29 -11.65
N GLU A 166 20.83 -22.47 -12.19
CA GLU A 166 20.77 -23.69 -11.42
C GLU A 166 22.09 -23.86 -10.65
N VAL A 167 22.02 -23.90 -9.31
CA VAL A 167 23.19 -24.00 -8.43
C VAL A 167 23.44 -25.43 -7.93
N SER A 168 22.41 -26.27 -8.04
CA SER A 168 22.40 -27.67 -7.68
C SER A 168 21.30 -28.35 -8.47
N GLU A 169 21.25 -29.65 -8.54
CA GLU A 169 20.19 -30.36 -9.24
C GLU A 169 18.81 -29.99 -8.69
N GLY A 170 17.97 -29.40 -9.55
CA GLY A 170 16.61 -28.94 -9.19
C GLY A 170 16.56 -27.72 -8.28
N VAL A 171 17.68 -27.07 -7.99
CA VAL A 171 17.75 -25.88 -7.14
C VAL A 171 18.23 -24.67 -7.96
N SER A 172 17.42 -23.62 -8.00
CA SER A 172 17.73 -22.39 -8.73
C SER A 172 17.98 -21.24 -7.76
N LEU A 173 18.91 -20.36 -8.12
CA LEU A 173 19.16 -19.09 -7.43
C LEU A 173 18.88 -17.93 -8.37
N LEU A 174 17.96 -17.06 -7.99
CA LEU A 174 17.74 -15.76 -8.62
C LEU A 174 18.46 -14.71 -7.79
N SER A 175 19.26 -13.86 -8.46
CA SER A 175 19.97 -12.75 -7.85
C SER A 175 19.62 -11.48 -8.59
N ALA A 176 19.31 -10.41 -7.85
CA ALA A 176 19.00 -9.11 -8.43
C ALA A 176 19.53 -7.98 -7.54
N VAL A 177 19.96 -6.90 -8.19
CA VAL A 177 20.42 -5.69 -7.52
C VAL A 177 19.80 -4.47 -8.19
N GLU A 178 19.52 -3.46 -7.39
CA GLU A 178 19.02 -2.16 -7.85
C GLU A 178 19.79 -1.03 -7.18
N ARG A 179 20.08 0.01 -7.96
CA ARG A 179 20.58 1.30 -7.46
C ARG A 179 19.80 2.43 -8.09
N LEU A 180 19.39 3.39 -7.27
CA LEU A 180 18.67 4.59 -7.69
C LEU A 180 19.31 5.84 -7.07
N ASN A 181 19.55 6.85 -7.90
CA ASN A 181 19.81 8.23 -7.49
C ASN A 181 18.80 9.14 -8.15
N ASN A 182 18.28 10.13 -7.42
CA ASN A 182 17.35 11.12 -7.97
C ASN A 182 17.35 12.38 -7.12
N ASN A 183 17.27 13.55 -7.77
CA ASN A 183 17.13 14.83 -7.08
C ASN A 183 15.69 15.37 -7.09
N GLY A 184 14.90 14.99 -8.09
CA GLY A 184 13.53 15.49 -8.24
C GLY A 184 13.47 16.97 -8.61
N PRO A 185 12.26 17.55 -8.69
CA PRO A 185 12.05 18.94 -9.10
C PRO A 185 12.27 19.96 -7.96
N TRP A 186 12.62 19.51 -6.78
CA TRP A 186 12.69 20.31 -5.55
C TRP A 186 13.89 21.24 -5.56
N THR A 187 13.70 22.47 -5.05
CA THR A 187 14.80 23.44 -4.89
C THR A 187 15.87 22.92 -3.96
N VAL A 188 15.47 22.24 -2.89
CA VAL A 188 16.37 21.40 -2.07
C VAL A 188 16.36 20.00 -2.68
N PRO A 189 17.41 19.59 -3.40
CA PRO A 189 17.42 18.28 -4.05
C PRO A 189 17.18 17.17 -3.07
N GLU A 190 16.32 16.21 -3.41
CA GLU A 190 16.11 15.02 -2.57
C GLU A 190 17.41 14.25 -2.39
N GLY A 191 18.24 14.18 -3.41
CA GLY A 191 19.50 13.46 -3.37
C GLY A 191 19.30 12.01 -2.92
N ILE A 192 18.16 11.40 -3.29
CA ILE A 192 17.87 10.03 -2.88
C ILE A 192 18.93 9.09 -3.41
N ARG A 193 19.40 8.22 -2.51
CA ARG A 193 20.31 7.13 -2.81
C ARG A 193 19.71 5.85 -2.24
N LYS A 194 19.28 4.98 -3.13
CA LYS A 194 18.61 3.73 -2.79
C LYS A 194 19.38 2.55 -3.34
N SER A 195 19.53 1.51 -2.53
CA SER A 195 20.12 0.24 -2.91
C SER A 195 19.23 -0.91 -2.48
N ASN A 196 19.02 -1.86 -3.38
CA ASN A 196 18.31 -3.10 -3.14
C ASN A 196 19.12 -4.30 -3.61
N ALA A 197 19.06 -5.37 -2.85
CA ALA A 197 19.56 -6.68 -3.27
C ALA A 197 18.53 -7.74 -2.92
N GLN A 198 18.30 -8.68 -3.85
CA GLN A 198 17.33 -9.75 -3.68
C GLN A 198 17.95 -11.06 -4.13
N PHE A 199 17.85 -12.09 -3.27
CA PHE A 199 18.31 -13.44 -3.57
C PHE A 199 17.18 -14.41 -3.27
N ILE A 200 16.83 -15.25 -4.24
CA ILE A 200 15.75 -16.23 -4.09
C ILE A 200 16.29 -17.60 -4.49
N LEU A 201 16.38 -18.48 -3.51
CA LEU A 201 16.69 -19.89 -3.70
C LEU A 201 15.40 -20.67 -3.76
N SER A 202 15.21 -21.51 -4.76
CA SER A 202 13.96 -22.23 -4.97
C SER A 202 14.18 -23.63 -5.52
N SER A 203 13.27 -24.53 -5.19
CA SER A 203 13.24 -25.88 -5.72
C SER A 203 11.81 -26.40 -5.76
N GLY A 204 11.55 -27.31 -6.67
CA GLY A 204 10.30 -28.03 -6.74
C GLY A 204 9.40 -27.59 -7.87
N SER A 205 8.15 -28.02 -7.76
CA SER A 205 7.10 -27.84 -8.76
C SER A 205 5.86 -27.21 -8.14
N ALA A 206 4.79 -27.05 -8.93
CA ALA A 206 3.50 -26.64 -8.43
C ALA A 206 2.91 -27.58 -7.36
N ARG A 207 3.28 -28.85 -7.38
CA ARG A 207 2.79 -29.84 -6.40
C ARG A 207 3.54 -29.82 -5.09
N GLU A 208 4.86 -29.65 -5.12
CA GLU A 208 5.67 -29.57 -3.92
C GLU A 208 6.90 -28.73 -4.22
N GLY A 209 7.12 -27.69 -3.43
CA GLY A 209 8.26 -26.83 -3.62
C GLY A 209 8.50 -25.95 -2.40
N TRP A 210 9.67 -25.32 -2.41
CA TRP A 210 10.06 -24.38 -1.38
C TRP A 210 10.83 -23.20 -1.98
N THR A 211 10.78 -22.07 -1.30
CA THR A 211 11.61 -20.91 -1.58
C THR A 211 12.26 -20.40 -0.31
N THR A 212 13.44 -19.85 -0.42
CA THR A 212 14.10 -19.10 0.65
C THR A 212 14.61 -17.81 0.04
N SER A 213 14.29 -16.69 0.65
CA SER A 213 14.59 -15.35 0.12
C SER A 213 15.39 -14.55 1.12
N LEU A 214 16.41 -13.85 0.64
CA LEU A 214 17.15 -12.83 1.37
C LEU A 214 17.02 -11.52 0.64
N SER A 215 16.61 -10.47 1.36
CA SER A 215 16.41 -9.13 0.82
C SER A 215 17.15 -8.13 1.70
N ALA A 216 17.86 -7.18 1.06
CA ALA A 216 18.53 -6.09 1.76
C ALA A 216 18.22 -4.78 1.05
N TYR A 217 17.84 -3.77 1.83
CA TYR A 217 17.43 -2.48 1.33
C TYR A 217 17.98 -1.37 2.22
N SER A 218 18.46 -0.30 1.59
CA SER A 218 18.76 0.94 2.27
C SER A 218 18.50 2.14 1.39
N ALA A 219 18.06 3.24 2.00
CA ALA A 219 17.87 4.51 1.31
C ALA A 219 18.12 5.67 2.26
N ARG A 220 18.54 6.81 1.68
CA ARG A 220 18.62 8.09 2.37
C ARG A 220 18.24 9.21 1.40
N TRP A 221 17.63 10.26 1.92
CA TRP A 221 17.17 11.39 1.10
C TRP A 221 16.97 12.64 1.95
N ASN A 222 16.94 13.79 1.29
CA ASN A 222 16.35 15.00 1.83
C ASN A 222 14.89 15.08 1.38
N SER A 223 14.05 15.77 2.11
CA SER A 223 12.63 15.89 1.76
C SER A 223 12.17 17.34 1.79
N THR A 224 11.24 17.62 0.89
CA THR A 224 10.39 18.80 0.96
C THR A 224 9.02 18.33 1.41
N ASP A 225 8.64 18.70 2.64
CA ASP A 225 7.32 18.40 3.19
C ASP A 225 6.26 19.32 2.56
N GLN A 226 4.98 19.09 2.89
CA GLN A 226 3.92 19.94 2.39
C GLN A 226 4.12 21.40 2.81
N VAL A 227 3.73 22.32 1.92
CA VAL A 227 3.91 23.74 2.12
C VAL A 227 2.58 24.49 2.05
N PRO A 228 2.45 25.65 2.74
CA PRO A 228 1.23 26.42 2.74
C PRO A 228 0.89 26.97 1.35
N GLN A 229 -0.34 26.76 0.89
CA GLN A 229 -0.81 27.32 -0.39
C GLN A 229 -0.74 28.86 -0.39
N ARG A 230 -0.98 29.50 0.76
CA ARG A 230 -0.88 30.96 0.89
C ARG A 230 0.46 31.54 0.47
N LEU A 231 1.55 30.81 0.73
CA LEU A 231 2.90 31.27 0.36
C LEU A 231 3.18 31.05 -1.12
N ILE A 232 2.66 29.99 -1.69
CA ILE A 232 2.75 29.74 -3.14
C ILE A 232 1.96 30.84 -3.88
N ASP A 233 0.76 31.16 -3.43
CA ASP A 233 -0.10 32.18 -4.04
C ASP A 233 0.51 33.57 -3.93
N ALA A 234 1.14 33.90 -2.80
CA ALA A 234 1.86 35.16 -2.61
C ALA A 234 3.14 35.24 -3.45
N GLY A 235 3.72 34.10 -3.83
CA GLY A 235 4.99 34.03 -4.55
C GLY A 235 6.20 34.46 -3.73
N GLN A 236 6.02 34.73 -2.44
CA GLN A 236 7.07 35.18 -1.53
C GLN A 236 6.73 34.88 -0.06
N LEU A 237 7.78 34.83 0.77
CA LEU A 237 7.69 34.80 2.21
C LEU A 237 7.38 36.23 2.74
N PRO A 238 6.93 36.37 4.01
CA PRO A 238 6.78 37.71 4.64
C PRO A 238 8.06 38.55 4.59
N SER A 239 9.23 37.92 4.56
CA SER A 239 10.52 38.60 4.40
C SER A 239 10.75 39.22 3.02
N GLY A 240 9.92 38.88 2.03
CA GLY A 240 10.11 39.25 0.62
C GLY A 240 10.94 38.27 -0.20
N GLN A 241 11.50 37.23 0.43
CA GLN A 241 12.19 36.16 -0.29
C GLN A 241 11.21 35.41 -1.23
N SER A 242 11.61 35.20 -2.47
CA SER A 242 10.81 34.44 -3.45
C SER A 242 10.49 33.02 -2.93
N PHE A 243 9.26 32.59 -3.16
CA PHE A 243 8.78 31.26 -2.76
C PHE A 243 7.87 30.68 -3.83
N GLY A 244 8.15 29.47 -4.25
CA GLY A 244 7.39 28.74 -5.28
C GLY A 244 7.01 27.34 -4.85
N ARG A 245 6.33 26.62 -5.78
CA ARG A 245 5.73 25.30 -5.55
C ARG A 245 6.72 24.24 -5.03
N PHE A 246 7.97 24.30 -5.48
CA PHE A 246 8.96 23.28 -5.18
C PHE A 246 9.99 23.71 -4.14
N ASP A 247 9.73 24.85 -3.47
CA ASP A 247 10.60 25.35 -2.41
C ASP A 247 10.29 24.69 -1.06
N SER A 248 11.30 24.63 -0.22
CA SER A 248 11.22 24.07 1.13
C SER A 248 11.25 25.18 2.18
N LEU A 249 10.55 24.97 3.29
CA LEU A 249 10.59 25.84 4.46
C LEU A 249 11.56 25.35 5.55
N ASP A 250 12.02 24.12 5.42
CA ASP A 250 13.08 23.57 6.28
C ASP A 250 13.99 22.68 5.41
N SER A 251 15.16 23.20 5.07
CA SER A 251 16.13 22.50 4.20
C SER A 251 16.82 21.32 4.89
N THR A 252 16.57 21.09 6.18
CA THR A 252 17.20 20.02 6.95
C THR A 252 16.32 18.79 7.13
N ASP A 253 15.11 18.80 6.57
CA ASP A 253 14.23 17.62 6.56
C ASP A 253 14.79 16.52 5.67
N GLY A 254 14.54 15.30 6.06
CA GLY A 254 15.00 14.13 5.32
C GLY A 254 15.01 12.88 6.18
N ALA A 255 15.50 11.79 5.63
CA ALA A 255 15.47 10.53 6.33
C ALA A 255 16.50 9.54 5.83
N LYS A 256 16.67 8.48 6.60
CA LYS A 256 17.34 7.25 6.20
C LYS A 256 16.53 6.05 6.71
N THR A 257 16.54 4.99 5.95
CA THR A 257 15.84 3.74 6.30
C THR A 257 16.61 2.54 5.76
N SER A 258 16.50 1.44 6.45
CA SER A 258 17.09 0.17 6.02
C SER A 258 16.22 -1.00 6.44
N ARG A 259 16.25 -2.06 5.63
CA ARG A 259 15.48 -3.27 5.88
C ARG A 259 16.25 -4.47 5.37
N MET A 260 16.35 -5.49 6.21
CA MET A 260 16.88 -6.79 5.82
C MET A 260 15.85 -7.85 6.19
N SER A 261 15.55 -8.77 5.29
CA SER A 261 14.61 -9.84 5.57
C SER A 261 15.13 -11.18 5.08
N LEU A 262 14.88 -12.20 5.88
CA LEU A 262 15.05 -13.59 5.53
C LEU A 262 13.67 -14.25 5.63
N SER A 263 13.26 -14.95 4.59
CA SER A 263 11.94 -15.56 4.55
C SER A 263 11.97 -16.87 3.80
N GLY A 264 10.95 -17.68 4.00
CA GLY A 264 10.80 -18.92 3.29
C GLY A 264 9.34 -19.32 3.12
N THR A 265 9.09 -20.09 2.09
CA THR A 265 7.79 -20.70 1.81
C THR A 265 7.97 -22.17 1.49
N TRP A 266 6.99 -22.96 1.87
CA TRP A 266 6.89 -24.35 1.48
C TRP A 266 5.44 -24.65 1.13
N HIS A 267 5.22 -25.40 0.08
CA HIS A 267 3.90 -25.88 -0.29
C HIS A 267 3.97 -27.35 -0.71
N LYS A 268 2.90 -28.05 -0.40
CA LYS A 268 2.68 -29.41 -0.88
C LYS A 268 1.22 -29.61 -1.18
N GLN A 269 0.94 -30.22 -2.32
CA GLN A 269 -0.37 -30.44 -2.80
C GLN A 269 -0.51 -31.88 -3.29
N SER A 270 -1.53 -32.56 -2.78
CA SER A 270 -1.95 -33.88 -3.25
C SER A 270 -3.40 -33.80 -3.78
N GLU A 271 -3.95 -34.93 -4.19
CA GLU A 271 -5.33 -35.01 -4.69
C GLU A 271 -6.35 -34.50 -3.65
N HIS A 272 -6.11 -34.73 -2.36
CA HIS A 272 -7.06 -34.44 -1.29
C HIS A 272 -6.57 -33.42 -0.27
N MET A 273 -5.35 -32.98 -0.36
CA MET A 273 -4.74 -32.11 0.66
C MET A 273 -3.87 -31.03 0.04
N ARG A 274 -3.91 -29.84 0.64
CA ARG A 274 -3.02 -28.73 0.31
C ARG A 274 -2.45 -28.17 1.60
N SER A 275 -1.14 -28.09 1.67
CA SER A 275 -0.41 -27.53 2.82
C SER A 275 0.45 -26.37 2.36
N THR A 276 0.45 -25.29 3.12
CA THR A 276 1.32 -24.16 2.90
C THR A 276 1.91 -23.69 4.21
N ILE A 277 3.19 -23.32 4.18
CA ILE A 277 3.88 -22.73 5.33
C ILE A 277 4.69 -21.56 4.79
N ASN A 278 4.66 -20.43 5.50
CA ASN A 278 5.62 -19.37 5.30
C ASN A 278 6.18 -18.92 6.65
N TRP A 279 7.38 -18.36 6.62
CA TRP A 279 8.03 -17.79 7.79
C TRP A 279 8.88 -16.59 7.34
N TYR A 280 9.11 -15.68 8.27
CA TYR A 280 9.94 -14.50 8.00
C TYR A 280 10.61 -13.97 9.25
N ALA A 281 11.77 -13.36 9.04
CA ALA A 281 12.51 -12.58 10.04
C ALA A 281 12.95 -11.28 9.38
N ILE A 282 12.67 -10.15 10.02
CA ILE A 282 12.92 -8.82 9.46
C ILE A 282 13.69 -8.00 10.49
N SER A 283 14.74 -7.30 10.03
CA SER A 283 15.44 -6.25 10.77
C SER A 283 15.22 -4.93 10.05
N TYR A 284 14.83 -3.89 10.79
CA TYR A 284 14.39 -2.63 10.20
C TYR A 284 14.88 -1.44 11.04
N ASP A 285 15.32 -0.39 10.34
CA ASP A 285 15.70 0.89 10.91
C ASP A 285 15.07 2.03 10.12
N PHE A 286 14.59 3.05 10.84
CA PHE A 286 13.97 4.23 10.26
C PHE A 286 14.33 5.44 11.13
N ASP A 287 14.73 6.53 10.46
CA ASP A 287 15.12 7.79 11.12
C ASP A 287 14.69 8.94 10.22
N LEU A 288 13.64 9.65 10.61
CA LEU A 288 13.01 10.71 9.82
C LEU A 288 13.03 12.04 10.57
N PHE A 289 13.39 13.10 9.83
CA PHE A 289 13.23 14.49 10.23
C PHE A 289 12.20 15.15 9.35
N SER A 290 11.16 15.73 9.97
CA SER A 290 10.08 16.42 9.25
C SER A 290 9.69 17.70 9.98
N ASN A 291 9.08 18.63 9.23
CA ASN A 291 8.59 19.88 9.77
C ASN A 291 7.36 20.31 8.97
N PHE A 292 6.19 20.26 9.59
CA PHE A 292 4.91 20.55 8.91
C PHE A 292 4.32 21.90 9.27
N THR A 293 4.65 22.43 10.45
CA THR A 293 4.06 23.65 11.01
C THR A 293 5.04 24.82 11.11
N TYR A 294 6.30 24.56 10.93
CA TYR A 294 7.48 25.43 10.78
C TYR A 294 7.88 26.18 12.04
N LEU A 295 7.14 27.21 12.48
CA LEU A 295 7.50 28.06 13.62
C LEU A 295 6.25 28.53 14.38
N THR A 296 5.47 27.57 14.92
CA THR A 296 4.21 27.86 15.62
C THR A 296 4.41 28.31 17.06
N ASP A 297 5.53 27.97 17.68
CA ASP A 297 5.87 28.36 19.06
C ASP A 297 7.28 28.96 19.13
N PRO A 298 7.46 30.21 18.68
CA PRO A 298 8.79 30.82 18.67
C PRO A 298 9.34 31.12 20.07
N THR A 299 8.51 31.07 21.11
CA THR A 299 8.93 31.28 22.50
C THR A 299 9.62 30.03 23.07
N ASN A 300 9.03 28.86 22.93
CA ASN A 300 9.55 27.61 23.47
C ASN A 300 10.39 26.82 22.46
N SER A 301 10.13 27.00 21.17
CA SER A 301 10.85 26.37 20.07
C SER A 301 11.35 27.42 19.07
N PRO A 302 12.30 28.28 19.46
CA PRO A 302 12.70 29.43 18.62
C PRO A 302 13.39 29.02 17.31
N ASN A 303 13.88 27.79 17.22
CA ASN A 303 14.54 27.27 16.03
C ASN A 303 13.61 26.44 15.13
N GLY A 304 12.31 26.39 15.45
CA GLY A 304 11.29 25.76 14.62
C GLY A 304 10.71 24.47 15.18
N ASP A 305 9.81 23.91 14.41
CA ASP A 305 8.93 22.80 14.79
C ASP A 305 9.41 21.46 14.23
N GLN A 306 10.65 21.36 13.77
CA GLN A 306 11.17 20.08 13.27
C GLN A 306 11.12 19.02 14.34
N PHE A 307 10.78 17.81 13.96
CA PHE A 307 10.81 16.64 14.83
C PHE A 307 11.55 15.48 14.16
N GLU A 308 12.03 14.58 15.01
CA GLU A 308 12.66 13.33 14.60
C GLU A 308 11.84 12.14 15.07
N GLN A 309 11.61 11.19 14.17
CA GLN A 309 10.97 9.91 14.46
C GLN A 309 11.97 8.78 14.22
N LYS A 310 12.15 7.93 15.22
CA LYS A 310 13.03 6.75 15.14
C LYS A 310 12.26 5.48 15.38
N ASP A 311 12.56 4.45 14.56
CA ASP A 311 11.99 3.12 14.68
C ASP A 311 13.08 2.10 14.39
N LYS A 312 13.38 1.26 15.37
CA LYS A 312 14.30 0.14 15.21
C LYS A 312 13.62 -1.12 15.71
N ARG A 313 13.51 -2.11 14.83
CA ARG A 313 12.76 -3.32 15.18
C ARG A 313 13.32 -4.59 14.62
N THR A 314 12.93 -5.66 15.29
CA THR A 314 13.02 -7.04 14.79
C THR A 314 11.62 -7.60 14.71
N VAL A 315 11.28 -8.23 13.60
CA VAL A 315 9.99 -8.88 13.36
C VAL A 315 10.23 -10.36 13.10
N LEU A 316 9.48 -11.19 13.79
CA LEU A 316 9.45 -12.64 13.55
C LEU A 316 7.98 -13.05 13.31
N GLY A 317 7.76 -13.91 12.35
CA GLY A 317 6.42 -14.39 12.10
C GLY A 317 6.35 -15.49 11.08
N GLY A 318 5.13 -15.90 10.81
CA GLY A 318 4.84 -16.92 9.83
C GLY A 318 3.38 -17.32 9.83
N SER A 319 3.05 -18.20 8.90
CA SER A 319 1.72 -18.78 8.79
C SER A 319 1.80 -20.22 8.31
N ALA A 320 0.79 -20.99 8.68
CA ALA A 320 0.60 -22.34 8.18
C ALA A 320 -0.87 -22.56 7.89
N SER A 321 -1.18 -23.20 6.79
CA SER A 321 -2.55 -23.60 6.46
C SER A 321 -2.60 -25.00 5.89
N GLN A 322 -3.70 -25.69 6.18
CA GLN A 322 -3.98 -27.02 5.67
C GLN A 322 -5.40 -27.02 5.11
N SER A 323 -5.52 -27.44 3.86
CA SER A 323 -6.81 -27.63 3.20
C SER A 323 -7.05 -29.10 2.93
N TRP A 324 -8.30 -29.54 3.15
CA TRP A 324 -8.79 -30.87 2.80
C TRP A 324 -9.84 -30.73 1.72
N LEU A 325 -9.62 -31.44 0.62
CA LEU A 325 -10.47 -31.41 -0.56
C LEU A 325 -11.27 -32.71 -0.58
N SER A 326 -12.59 -32.61 -0.53
CA SER A 326 -13.50 -33.75 -0.49
C SER A 326 -14.48 -33.69 -1.64
N ASN A 327 -14.73 -34.84 -2.25
CA ASN A 327 -15.82 -35.02 -3.17
C ASN A 327 -16.89 -35.80 -2.45
N VAL A 328 -17.92 -35.12 -1.89
CA VAL A 328 -18.94 -35.72 -1.04
C VAL A 328 -19.87 -36.64 -1.83
N ASN A 329 -20.14 -36.24 -3.09
CA ASN A 329 -20.82 -37.05 -4.08
C ASN A 329 -20.49 -36.55 -5.49
N SER A 330 -21.04 -37.14 -6.53
CA SER A 330 -20.73 -36.77 -7.92
C SER A 330 -21.11 -35.33 -8.30
N LYS A 331 -21.78 -34.57 -7.42
CA LYS A 331 -22.28 -33.22 -7.65
C LYS A 331 -21.81 -32.19 -6.64
N LEU A 332 -21.27 -32.62 -5.51
CA LEU A 332 -20.93 -31.76 -4.38
C LEU A 332 -19.45 -31.86 -4.04
N ASP A 333 -18.71 -30.79 -4.27
CA ASP A 333 -17.33 -30.64 -3.87
C ASP A 333 -17.22 -29.75 -2.63
N MET A 334 -16.32 -30.08 -1.72
CA MET A 334 -16.08 -29.36 -0.49
C MET A 334 -14.59 -29.16 -0.26
N ALA A 335 -14.20 -27.97 0.15
CA ALA A 335 -12.85 -27.66 0.62
C ALA A 335 -12.94 -27.07 2.03
N ASN A 336 -12.23 -27.64 2.99
CA ASN A 336 -12.11 -27.12 4.34
C ASN A 336 -10.67 -26.74 4.60
N THR A 337 -10.47 -25.54 5.13
CA THR A 337 -9.13 -25.01 5.43
C THR A 337 -9.06 -24.59 6.88
N LEU A 338 -7.97 -24.96 7.54
CA LEU A 338 -7.56 -24.42 8.84
C LEU A 338 -6.22 -23.72 8.66
N GLY A 339 -6.07 -22.57 9.32
CA GLY A 339 -4.83 -21.80 9.25
C GLY A 339 -4.50 -21.11 10.56
N VAL A 340 -3.23 -20.84 10.75
CA VAL A 340 -2.68 -20.07 11.85
C VAL A 340 -1.70 -19.05 11.33
N GLN A 341 -1.74 -17.85 11.90
CA GLN A 341 -0.86 -16.74 11.57
C GLN A 341 -0.29 -16.17 12.85
N VAL A 342 1.01 -15.96 12.91
CA VAL A 342 1.69 -15.41 14.09
C VAL A 342 2.65 -14.31 13.65
N ARG A 343 2.71 -13.24 14.45
CA ARG A 343 3.68 -12.17 14.25
C ARG A 343 4.07 -11.59 15.60
N GLN A 344 5.37 -11.31 15.77
CA GLN A 344 5.92 -10.63 16.92
C GLN A 344 6.85 -9.52 16.46
N ASP A 345 6.64 -8.31 16.97
CA ASP A 345 7.50 -7.15 16.78
C ASP A 345 8.15 -6.78 18.12
N GLN A 346 9.46 -6.55 18.10
CA GLN A 346 10.20 -5.92 19.20
C GLN A 346 10.77 -4.62 18.68
N ILE A 347 10.34 -3.49 19.30
CA ILE A 347 10.50 -2.18 18.70
C ILE A 347 11.07 -1.21 19.73
N ARG A 348 12.06 -0.43 19.31
CA ARG A 348 12.46 0.81 20.01
C ARG A 348 11.98 2.00 19.18
N LEU A 349 11.17 2.86 19.79
CA LEU A 349 10.53 4.00 19.13
C LEU A 349 10.94 5.29 19.84
N GLY A 350 11.24 6.32 19.05
CA GLY A 350 11.55 7.65 19.57
C GLY A 350 10.81 8.74 18.80
N LEU A 351 10.43 9.79 19.55
CA LEU A 351 9.94 11.06 19.01
C LEU A 351 10.65 12.19 19.76
N TYR A 352 11.32 13.06 19.00
CA TYR A 352 12.15 14.13 19.55
C TYR A 352 11.80 15.45 18.86
N ASP A 353 11.80 16.53 19.62
CA ASP A 353 11.85 17.87 19.05
C ASP A 353 13.28 18.14 18.60
N THR A 354 13.44 18.60 17.37
CA THR A 354 14.75 18.85 16.77
C THR A 354 14.82 20.22 16.11
N ALA A 355 16.04 20.69 15.86
CA ALA A 355 16.31 21.83 15.02
C ALA A 355 17.59 21.53 14.25
N SER A 356 17.54 21.68 12.91
CA SER A 356 18.65 21.33 12.02
C SER A 356 19.20 19.92 12.31
N ARG A 357 18.31 18.98 12.55
CA ARG A 357 18.57 17.57 12.89
C ARG A 357 19.26 17.35 14.25
N GLN A 358 19.31 18.37 15.12
CA GLN A 358 19.85 18.26 16.47
C GLN A 358 18.71 18.15 17.47
N VAL A 359 18.78 17.13 18.34
CA VAL A 359 17.77 16.90 19.38
C VAL A 359 17.76 18.04 20.38
N GLN A 360 16.57 18.64 20.59
CA GLN A 360 16.32 19.68 21.57
C GLN A 360 15.61 19.14 22.83
N ALA A 361 14.67 18.21 22.63
CA ALA A 361 13.89 17.59 23.70
C ALA A 361 13.39 16.22 23.28
N THR A 362 13.16 15.36 24.26
CA THR A 362 12.53 14.04 24.04
C THR A 362 11.04 14.16 24.31
N VAL A 363 10.21 13.83 23.32
CA VAL A 363 8.76 13.76 23.47
C VAL A 363 8.34 12.35 23.91
N ARG A 364 8.82 11.33 23.22
CA ARG A 364 8.61 9.91 23.56
C ARG A 364 9.87 9.09 23.33
N ASP A 365 10.05 8.12 24.19
CA ASP A 365 11.07 7.08 24.04
C ASP A 365 10.50 5.80 24.65
N ASP A 366 10.19 4.82 23.79
CA ASP A 366 9.43 3.65 24.16
C ASP A 366 10.12 2.36 23.69
N GLN A 367 10.01 1.33 24.50
CA GLN A 367 10.27 -0.06 24.12
C GLN A 367 8.93 -0.77 24.02
N VAL A 368 8.64 -1.36 22.86
CA VAL A 368 7.38 -2.08 22.61
C VAL A 368 7.68 -3.52 22.24
N LYS A 369 6.97 -4.44 22.89
CA LYS A 369 6.84 -5.84 22.48
C LYS A 369 5.39 -6.08 22.13
N GLN A 370 5.13 -6.51 20.91
CA GLN A 370 3.80 -6.67 20.38
C GLN A 370 3.68 -8.00 19.66
N SER A 371 2.57 -8.70 19.87
CA SER A 371 2.27 -9.91 19.14
C SER A 371 0.81 -9.94 18.70
N ILE A 372 0.56 -10.60 17.57
CA ILE A 372 -0.77 -10.95 17.10
C ILE A 372 -0.76 -12.40 16.64
N ILE A 373 -1.77 -13.13 17.09
CA ILE A 373 -1.97 -14.53 16.72
C ILE A 373 -3.38 -14.64 16.16
N GLY A 374 -3.50 -15.16 14.93
CA GLY A 374 -4.77 -15.41 14.27
C GLY A 374 -4.92 -16.88 13.95
N VAL A 375 -6.11 -17.41 14.20
CA VAL A 375 -6.51 -18.77 13.81
C VAL A 375 -7.77 -18.64 12.98
N PHE A 376 -7.82 -19.29 11.83
CA PHE A 376 -8.99 -19.23 10.96
C PHE A 376 -9.39 -20.59 10.42
N GLY A 377 -10.68 -20.72 10.14
CA GLY A 377 -11.25 -21.85 9.44
C GLY A 377 -12.15 -21.36 8.32
N GLU A 378 -12.18 -22.10 7.22
CA GLU A 378 -12.98 -21.79 6.06
C GLU A 378 -13.55 -23.06 5.45
N ASN A 379 -14.83 -23.00 5.08
CA ASN A 379 -15.53 -24.05 4.34
C ASN A 379 -15.98 -23.48 3.01
N GLU A 380 -15.58 -24.13 1.92
CA GLU A 380 -16.03 -23.82 0.57
C GLU A 380 -16.78 -25.01 0.01
N ILE A 381 -17.99 -24.78 -0.49
CA ILE A 381 -18.84 -25.82 -1.08
C ILE A 381 -19.24 -25.40 -2.49
N THR A 382 -18.94 -26.25 -3.46
CA THR A 382 -19.55 -26.20 -4.78
C THR A 382 -20.78 -27.10 -4.77
N TRP A 383 -21.96 -26.48 -4.61
CA TRP A 383 -23.23 -27.18 -4.45
C TRP A 383 -23.69 -27.84 -5.75
N ASN A 384 -23.53 -27.14 -6.82
CA ASN A 384 -23.92 -27.58 -8.15
C ASN A 384 -23.25 -26.70 -9.23
N ALA A 385 -23.70 -26.77 -10.46
CA ALA A 385 -23.11 -26.03 -11.57
C ALA A 385 -23.29 -24.50 -11.48
N TRP A 386 -24.18 -24.01 -10.61
CA TRP A 386 -24.53 -22.58 -10.56
C TRP A 386 -24.43 -21.95 -9.16
N LEU A 387 -24.09 -22.70 -8.12
CA LEU A 387 -24.00 -22.18 -6.75
C LEU A 387 -22.72 -22.66 -6.06
N ARG A 388 -21.95 -21.71 -5.56
CA ARG A 388 -20.84 -21.92 -4.62
C ARG A 388 -21.08 -21.09 -3.36
N SER A 389 -20.65 -21.59 -2.22
CA SER A 389 -20.69 -20.86 -0.97
C SER A 389 -19.36 -20.95 -0.25
N VAL A 390 -19.01 -19.90 0.47
CA VAL A 390 -17.85 -19.83 1.34
C VAL A 390 -18.31 -19.33 2.70
N ALA A 391 -17.96 -20.05 3.75
CA ALA A 391 -18.17 -19.63 5.13
C ALA A 391 -16.84 -19.71 5.87
N GLY A 392 -16.45 -18.64 6.51
CA GLY A 392 -15.22 -18.58 7.24
C GLY A 392 -15.38 -17.87 8.57
N ILE A 393 -14.47 -18.13 9.47
CA ILE A 393 -14.37 -17.47 10.75
C ILE A 393 -12.90 -17.39 11.16
N ARG A 394 -12.52 -16.27 11.76
CA ARG A 394 -11.20 -16.13 12.36
C ARG A 394 -11.28 -15.53 13.75
N ALA A 395 -10.34 -15.89 14.59
CA ALA A 395 -10.13 -15.33 15.91
C ALA A 395 -8.72 -14.78 15.99
N ASP A 396 -8.58 -13.54 16.45
CA ASP A 396 -7.30 -12.85 16.56
C ASP A 396 -7.11 -12.35 17.99
N GLN A 397 -5.90 -12.55 18.52
CA GLN A 397 -5.47 -12.10 19.83
C GLN A 397 -4.29 -11.15 19.68
N PHE A 398 -4.47 -9.92 20.12
CA PHE A 398 -3.44 -8.89 20.18
C PHE A 398 -2.95 -8.73 21.62
N ASN A 399 -1.62 -8.72 21.79
CA ASN A 399 -0.98 -8.43 23.06
C ASN A 399 0.14 -7.45 22.86
N ALA A 400 0.25 -6.45 23.73
CA ALA A 400 1.33 -5.48 23.68
C ALA A 400 1.82 -5.14 25.10
N SER A 401 3.11 -4.88 25.20
CA SER A 401 3.76 -4.37 26.38
C SER A 401 4.57 -3.14 25.99
N VAL A 402 4.31 -2.01 26.63
CA VAL A 402 4.97 -0.74 26.39
C VAL A 402 5.73 -0.32 27.64
N SER A 403 7.02 -0.07 27.50
CA SER A 403 7.86 0.56 28.52
C SER A 403 8.21 1.96 28.03
N SER A 404 7.61 2.98 28.61
CA SER A 404 7.89 4.38 28.27
C SER A 404 8.97 4.93 29.19
N TYR A 405 10.10 5.28 28.61
CA TYR A 405 11.24 5.84 29.37
C TYR A 405 11.10 7.34 29.60
N SER A 406 10.32 8.03 28.78
CA SER A 406 10.09 9.47 28.90
C SER A 406 8.96 9.83 29.86
N GLN A 407 7.96 8.94 30.00
CA GLN A 407 6.80 9.13 30.87
C GLN A 407 6.29 7.76 31.34
N SER A 408 6.62 7.39 32.58
CA SER A 408 6.29 6.08 33.13
C SER A 408 4.78 5.77 33.18
N LEU A 409 3.92 6.79 33.27
CA LEU A 409 2.47 6.64 33.25
C LEU A 409 1.94 6.09 31.94
N ASN A 410 2.70 6.22 30.85
CA ASN A 410 2.35 5.68 29.54
C ASN A 410 2.82 4.24 29.32
N SER A 411 3.49 3.67 30.31
CA SER A 411 3.87 2.25 30.33
C SER A 411 2.67 1.37 30.71
N GLY A 412 2.65 0.16 30.21
CA GLY A 412 1.61 -0.81 30.57
C GLY A 412 1.55 -1.99 29.62
N THR A 413 0.55 -2.83 29.83
CA THR A 413 0.23 -3.95 28.98
C THR A 413 -1.21 -3.88 28.51
N THR A 414 -1.47 -4.37 27.30
CA THR A 414 -2.81 -4.42 26.77
C THR A 414 -3.06 -5.75 26.06
N SER A 415 -4.31 -6.16 26.04
CA SER A 415 -4.76 -7.37 25.38
C SER A 415 -6.11 -7.11 24.74
N SER A 416 -6.30 -7.57 23.52
CA SER A 416 -7.55 -7.41 22.79
C SER A 416 -7.76 -8.60 21.86
N ALA A 417 -9.02 -9.01 21.72
CA ALA A 417 -9.38 -10.13 20.86
C ALA A 417 -10.57 -9.77 19.97
N LYS A 418 -10.59 -10.30 18.76
CA LYS A 418 -11.71 -10.16 17.82
C LYS A 418 -12.05 -11.48 17.17
N LEU A 419 -13.35 -11.67 16.96
CA LEU A 419 -13.91 -12.74 16.18
C LEU A 419 -14.49 -12.15 14.90
N SER A 420 -14.07 -12.67 13.74
CA SER A 420 -14.42 -12.13 12.43
C SER A 420 -15.05 -13.20 11.54
N PRO A 421 -16.39 -13.33 11.56
CA PRO A 421 -17.10 -14.21 10.64
C PRO A 421 -17.17 -13.60 9.23
N LYS A 422 -17.21 -14.48 8.22
CA LYS A 422 -17.22 -14.11 6.81
C LYS A 422 -18.06 -15.11 6.02
N THR A 423 -18.79 -14.60 5.02
CA THR A 423 -19.58 -15.46 4.14
C THR A 423 -19.65 -14.89 2.74
N SER A 424 -19.69 -15.77 1.76
CA SER A 424 -19.81 -15.41 0.35
C SER A 424 -20.68 -16.42 -0.38
N PHE A 425 -21.51 -15.95 -1.29
CA PHE A 425 -22.29 -16.76 -2.20
C PHE A 425 -22.01 -16.32 -3.64
N ILE A 426 -21.75 -17.29 -4.49
CA ILE A 426 -21.44 -17.07 -5.91
C ILE A 426 -22.46 -17.83 -6.75
N PHE A 427 -23.18 -17.09 -7.59
CA PHE A 427 -24.24 -17.60 -8.45
C PHE A 427 -23.81 -17.55 -9.91
N GLY A 428 -24.06 -18.62 -10.62
CA GLY A 428 -23.69 -18.76 -12.01
C GLY A 428 -22.52 -19.73 -12.23
N PRO A 429 -21.90 -19.76 -13.41
CA PRO A 429 -22.06 -18.79 -14.50
C PRO A 429 -23.33 -19.02 -15.34
N TRP A 430 -23.98 -17.91 -15.70
CA TRP A 430 -25.02 -17.87 -16.72
C TRP A 430 -24.59 -16.86 -17.78
N HIS A 431 -24.50 -17.30 -19.04
CA HIS A 431 -23.99 -16.46 -20.12
C HIS A 431 -22.64 -15.82 -19.80
N LYS A 432 -21.72 -16.63 -19.24
CA LYS A 432 -20.38 -16.18 -18.77
C LYS A 432 -20.42 -15.05 -17.76
N THR A 433 -21.46 -15.03 -16.92
CA THR A 433 -21.68 -14.01 -15.91
C THR A 433 -21.91 -14.66 -14.55
N GLU A 434 -21.18 -14.20 -13.55
CA GLU A 434 -21.35 -14.60 -12.14
C GLU A 434 -21.81 -13.43 -11.30
N PHE A 435 -22.64 -13.74 -10.30
CA PHE A 435 -23.13 -12.79 -9.30
C PHE A 435 -22.59 -13.17 -7.93
N PHE A 436 -22.23 -12.14 -7.14
CA PHE A 436 -21.58 -12.31 -5.86
C PHE A 436 -22.36 -11.59 -4.76
N ILE A 437 -22.47 -12.25 -3.60
CA ILE A 437 -22.94 -11.65 -2.35
C ILE A 437 -21.88 -11.94 -1.30
N ASN A 438 -21.34 -10.90 -0.67
CA ASN A 438 -20.28 -11.02 0.32
C ASN A 438 -20.67 -10.24 1.57
N ALA A 439 -20.36 -10.77 2.73
CA ALA A 439 -20.47 -10.08 4.00
C ALA A 439 -19.36 -10.58 4.93
N GLY A 440 -18.81 -9.68 5.73
CA GLY A 440 -17.76 -10.05 6.65
C GLY A 440 -17.42 -8.97 7.66
N ARG A 441 -16.74 -9.38 8.71
CA ARG A 441 -16.12 -8.52 9.69
C ARG A 441 -14.61 -8.55 9.51
N GLY A 442 -13.97 -7.42 9.74
CA GLY A 442 -12.54 -7.26 9.76
C GLY A 442 -12.12 -6.39 10.93
N PHE A 443 -10.85 -6.07 10.98
CA PHE A 443 -10.28 -5.22 12.01
C PHE A 443 -8.96 -4.64 11.56
N HIS A 444 -8.49 -3.64 12.29
CA HIS A 444 -7.10 -3.26 12.31
C HIS A 444 -6.59 -3.13 13.74
N SER A 445 -5.31 -3.37 13.95
CA SER A 445 -4.65 -3.10 15.21
C SER A 445 -4.29 -1.62 15.31
N ASN A 446 -4.36 -1.07 16.51
CA ASN A 446 -3.87 0.26 16.81
C ASN A 446 -2.42 0.22 17.26
N ASP A 447 -1.73 1.34 17.12
CA ASP A 447 -0.38 1.52 17.65
C ASP A 447 -0.37 1.23 19.16
N ALA A 448 0.52 0.35 19.58
CA ALA A 448 0.59 -0.10 20.98
C ALA A 448 0.79 1.06 21.96
N ARG A 449 1.51 2.11 21.56
CA ARG A 449 1.73 3.29 22.41
C ARG A 449 0.43 4.01 22.74
N GLY A 450 -0.56 3.99 21.86
CA GLY A 450 -1.88 4.56 22.12
C GLY A 450 -2.72 3.70 23.06
N THR A 451 -2.49 2.39 23.10
CA THR A 451 -3.27 1.46 23.93
C THR A 451 -2.94 1.56 25.41
N THR A 452 -1.79 2.11 25.77
CA THR A 452 -1.33 2.25 27.16
C THR A 452 -1.15 3.71 27.60
N ALA A 453 -1.27 4.67 26.68
CA ALA A 453 -1.06 6.08 26.96
C ALA A 453 -2.16 6.65 27.86
N LYS A 454 -1.75 7.24 28.99
CA LYS A 454 -2.64 7.91 29.98
C LYS A 454 -2.45 9.41 30.02
N VAL A 455 -1.33 9.89 29.51
CA VAL A 455 -0.96 11.30 29.51
C VAL A 455 -0.43 11.71 28.14
N ASP A 456 -0.87 12.87 27.66
CA ASP A 456 -0.31 13.46 26.44
C ASP A 456 1.17 13.79 26.68
N PRO A 457 2.09 13.30 25.83
CA PRO A 457 3.51 13.48 26.06
C PRO A 457 4.00 14.91 25.86
N LYS A 458 3.23 15.76 25.17
CA LYS A 458 3.59 17.18 24.93
C LYS A 458 2.95 18.11 25.93
N THR A 459 1.69 17.89 26.31
CA THR A 459 0.90 18.80 27.15
C THR A 459 0.73 18.31 28.58
N GLY A 460 0.93 17.02 28.86
CA GLY A 460 0.65 16.42 30.15
C GLY A 460 -0.83 16.21 30.45
N ALA A 461 -1.72 16.50 29.49
CA ALA A 461 -3.15 16.32 29.65
C ALA A 461 -3.50 14.83 29.76
N THR A 462 -4.55 14.53 30.54
CA THR A 462 -5.06 13.15 30.68
C THR A 462 -5.62 12.65 29.36
N LEU A 463 -5.25 11.43 28.98
CA LEU A 463 -5.73 10.74 27.79
C LEU A 463 -6.51 9.48 28.18
N GLU A 464 -7.47 9.11 27.33
CA GLU A 464 -8.06 7.79 27.35
C GLU A 464 -7.23 6.83 26.49
N THR A 465 -7.09 5.59 26.97
CA THR A 465 -6.38 4.55 26.18
C THR A 465 -7.19 4.12 24.98
N ALA A 466 -6.50 3.91 23.87
CA ALA A 466 -7.13 3.37 22.66
C ALA A 466 -7.35 1.85 22.77
N PRO A 467 -8.39 1.28 22.12
CA PRO A 467 -8.53 -0.15 22.03
C PRO A 467 -7.41 -0.75 21.15
N GLY A 468 -6.97 -1.96 21.48
CA GLY A 468 -5.92 -2.66 20.72
C GLY A 468 -6.34 -3.02 19.31
N LEU A 469 -7.62 -3.40 19.15
CA LEU A 469 -8.21 -3.79 17.87
C LEU A 469 -9.51 -3.00 17.63
N VAL A 470 -9.69 -2.50 16.40
CA VAL A 470 -10.88 -1.78 15.96
C VAL A 470 -11.61 -2.60 14.90
N SER A 471 -12.91 -2.83 15.10
CA SER A 471 -13.72 -3.63 14.19
C SER A 471 -14.20 -2.83 12.98
N SER A 472 -14.36 -3.56 11.89
CA SER A 472 -15.03 -3.11 10.67
C SER A 472 -16.07 -4.14 10.23
N ARG A 473 -17.02 -3.70 9.41
CA ARG A 473 -18.04 -4.57 8.80
C ARG A 473 -18.20 -4.18 7.35
N GLY A 474 -18.21 -5.17 6.48
CA GLY A 474 -18.37 -4.98 5.06
C GLY A 474 -19.43 -5.87 4.47
N GLN A 475 -20.08 -5.39 3.42
CA GLN A 475 -20.99 -6.16 2.59
C GLN A 475 -20.93 -5.66 1.15
N GLU A 476 -21.17 -6.57 0.24
CA GLU A 476 -21.02 -6.29 -1.19
C GLU A 476 -21.94 -7.18 -2.00
N ILE A 477 -22.50 -6.61 -3.06
CA ILE A 477 -23.09 -7.37 -4.15
C ILE A 477 -22.38 -6.96 -5.43
N GLY A 478 -22.12 -7.92 -6.28
CA GLY A 478 -21.38 -7.63 -7.49
C GLY A 478 -21.68 -8.61 -8.62
N LEU A 479 -21.20 -8.26 -9.78
CA LEU A 479 -21.21 -9.15 -10.93
C LEU A 479 -19.88 -9.09 -11.65
N LYS A 480 -19.58 -10.18 -12.31
CA LYS A 480 -18.42 -10.36 -13.13
C LYS A 480 -18.88 -11.01 -14.44
N THR A 481 -18.59 -10.40 -15.57
CA THR A 481 -19.07 -10.88 -16.86
C THR A 481 -17.99 -10.88 -17.94
N GLN A 482 -18.00 -11.92 -18.75
CA GLN A 482 -17.24 -12.08 -19.99
C GLN A 482 -18.19 -12.37 -21.16
N ALA A 483 -19.46 -11.95 -21.08
CA ALA A 483 -20.47 -12.17 -22.11
C ALA A 483 -20.08 -11.49 -23.42
N ILE A 484 -19.38 -10.35 -23.37
CA ILE A 484 -18.82 -9.71 -24.55
C ILE A 484 -17.41 -10.31 -24.78
N PRO A 485 -17.12 -10.82 -25.98
CA PRO A 485 -15.81 -11.41 -26.24
C PRO A 485 -14.64 -10.48 -25.95
N ASN A 486 -13.62 -11.01 -25.29
CA ASN A 486 -12.38 -10.32 -24.92
C ASN A 486 -12.55 -9.15 -23.94
N LEU A 487 -13.73 -8.97 -23.36
CA LEU A 487 -14.02 -7.95 -22.36
C LEU A 487 -14.33 -8.62 -21.02
N GLN A 488 -13.56 -8.25 -19.99
CA GLN A 488 -13.85 -8.59 -18.61
C GLN A 488 -14.41 -7.35 -17.92
N THR A 489 -15.65 -7.42 -17.46
CA THR A 489 -16.32 -6.33 -16.76
C THR A 489 -16.68 -6.78 -15.35
N THR A 490 -16.42 -5.93 -14.39
CA THR A 490 -16.76 -6.13 -12.98
C THR A 490 -17.54 -4.93 -12.49
N ILE A 491 -18.66 -5.16 -11.81
CA ILE A 491 -19.42 -4.12 -11.10
C ILE A 491 -19.59 -4.57 -9.68
N ALA A 492 -19.27 -3.71 -8.72
CA ALA A 492 -19.44 -3.95 -7.29
C ALA A 492 -20.17 -2.78 -6.63
N LEU A 493 -21.21 -3.09 -5.87
CA LEU A 493 -21.89 -2.21 -4.95
C LEU A 493 -21.51 -2.66 -3.54
N TRP A 494 -20.94 -1.79 -2.75
CA TRP A 494 -20.34 -2.18 -1.47
C TRP A 494 -20.67 -1.17 -0.37
N GLN A 495 -20.58 -1.65 0.86
CA GLN A 495 -20.65 -0.85 2.07
C GLN A 495 -19.58 -1.30 3.05
N LEU A 496 -18.95 -0.35 3.73
CA LEU A 496 -17.91 -0.59 4.74
C LEU A 496 -18.10 0.37 5.90
N ASP A 497 -18.27 -0.19 7.10
CA ASP A 497 -18.44 0.55 8.34
C ASP A 497 -17.25 0.30 9.27
N PHE A 498 -16.72 1.35 9.88
CA PHE A 498 -15.73 1.29 10.93
C PHE A 498 -16.33 1.73 12.26
N ASP A 499 -16.01 1.03 13.34
CA ASP A 499 -16.41 1.44 14.68
C ASP A 499 -15.70 2.74 15.10
N SER A 500 -14.51 3.01 14.57
CA SER A 500 -13.75 4.21 14.82
C SER A 500 -12.75 4.49 13.71
N GLU A 501 -12.59 5.76 13.35
CA GLU A 501 -11.52 6.27 12.48
C GLU A 501 -10.27 6.68 13.28
N LEU A 502 -10.16 6.22 14.50
CA LEU A 502 -9.08 6.55 15.41
C LEU A 502 -7.73 6.04 14.86
N VAL A 503 -6.74 6.94 14.83
CA VAL A 503 -5.39 6.67 14.33
C VAL A 503 -4.37 7.27 15.29
N TYR A 504 -3.26 6.58 15.48
CA TYR A 504 -2.13 7.12 16.23
C TYR A 504 -1.36 8.12 15.35
N SER A 505 -1.19 9.35 15.85
CA SER A 505 -0.40 10.37 15.20
C SER A 505 1.07 10.29 15.65
N GLY A 506 1.94 9.93 14.72
CA GLY A 506 3.38 9.85 14.98
C GLY A 506 4.01 11.19 15.36
N ASP A 507 3.49 12.30 14.83
CA ASP A 507 4.00 13.65 15.12
C ASP A 507 3.53 14.16 16.49
N ALA A 508 2.33 13.79 16.90
CA ALA A 508 1.78 14.16 18.20
C ALA A 508 2.28 13.25 19.32
N GLY A 509 2.66 12.03 18.99
CA GLY A 509 3.02 11.00 19.98
C GLY A 509 1.84 10.49 20.78
N SER A 510 0.61 10.65 20.26
CA SER A 510 -0.65 10.27 20.88
C SER A 510 -1.67 9.86 19.84
N THR A 511 -2.76 9.22 20.28
CA THR A 511 -3.85 8.82 19.41
C THR A 511 -4.77 10.00 19.15
N GLU A 512 -5.12 10.23 17.89
CA GLU A 512 -6.16 11.18 17.51
C GLU A 512 -7.53 10.63 17.85
N ALA A 513 -8.44 11.52 18.23
CA ALA A 513 -9.83 11.14 18.50
C ALA A 513 -10.47 10.58 17.23
N GLY A 514 -11.10 9.43 17.36
CA GLY A 514 -11.80 8.78 16.26
C GLY A 514 -13.30 8.86 16.39
N ARG A 515 -13.97 8.83 15.26
CA ARG A 515 -15.43 8.80 15.14
C ARG A 515 -15.83 7.57 14.32
N PRO A 516 -17.00 6.97 14.56
CA PRO A 516 -17.48 5.89 13.70
C PRO A 516 -17.80 6.40 12.31
N SER A 517 -17.64 5.55 11.32
CA SER A 517 -17.84 5.93 9.92
C SER A 517 -18.60 4.87 9.13
N LYS A 518 -19.19 5.34 8.05
CA LYS A 518 -19.90 4.51 7.06
C LYS A 518 -19.53 4.97 5.67
N ARG A 519 -19.17 4.00 4.84
CA ARG A 519 -18.90 4.22 3.43
C ARG A 519 -19.75 3.30 2.58
N ASN A 520 -20.28 3.81 1.49
CA ASN A 520 -20.86 2.99 0.44
C ASN A 520 -20.40 3.52 -0.91
N GLY A 521 -20.38 2.65 -1.89
CA GLY A 521 -19.89 3.03 -3.20
C GLY A 521 -20.18 2.04 -4.30
N ILE A 522 -19.81 2.44 -5.49
CA ILE A 522 -19.86 1.64 -6.70
C ILE A 522 -18.49 1.63 -7.38
N GLU A 523 -18.08 0.47 -7.85
CA GLU A 523 -16.88 0.30 -8.66
C GLU A 523 -17.25 -0.40 -9.94
N ILE A 524 -16.73 0.12 -11.07
CA ILE A 524 -16.89 -0.47 -12.39
C ILE A 524 -15.50 -0.61 -12.99
N SER A 525 -15.12 -1.83 -13.36
CA SER A 525 -13.83 -2.14 -13.94
C SER A 525 -14.00 -2.85 -15.25
N ASN A 526 -13.26 -2.41 -16.27
CA ASN A 526 -13.27 -3.02 -17.59
C ASN A 526 -11.85 -3.30 -18.04
N HIS A 527 -11.64 -4.49 -18.56
CA HIS A 527 -10.40 -4.90 -19.19
C HIS A 527 -10.73 -5.50 -20.56
N TRP A 528 -10.32 -4.83 -21.63
CA TRP A 528 -10.69 -5.19 -22.98
C TRP A 528 -9.46 -5.44 -23.83
N THR A 529 -9.39 -6.63 -24.39
CA THR A 529 -8.34 -7.08 -25.30
C THR A 529 -8.96 -7.57 -26.62
N PRO A 530 -9.43 -6.63 -27.49
CA PRO A 530 -10.13 -7.02 -28.73
C PRO A 530 -9.25 -7.81 -29.68
N SER A 531 -7.94 -7.65 -29.60
CA SER A 531 -6.94 -8.41 -30.34
C SER A 531 -5.65 -8.47 -29.53
N ASP A 532 -4.64 -9.16 -30.02
CA ASP A 532 -3.29 -9.19 -29.43
C ASP A 532 -2.55 -7.85 -29.55
N ARG A 533 -3.12 -6.91 -30.30
CA ARG A 533 -2.54 -5.57 -30.53
C ARG A 533 -3.05 -4.50 -29.57
N TYR A 534 -4.31 -4.57 -29.16
CA TYR A 534 -4.95 -3.52 -28.39
C TYR A 534 -5.33 -3.98 -26.99
N LEU A 535 -5.09 -3.10 -26.03
CA LEU A 535 -5.44 -3.30 -24.62
C LEU A 535 -6.07 -2.01 -24.11
N LEU A 536 -7.26 -2.11 -23.52
CA LEU A 536 -7.94 -0.99 -22.89
C LEU A 536 -8.35 -1.38 -21.46
N ASP A 537 -7.96 -0.58 -20.49
CA ASP A 537 -8.46 -0.62 -19.11
C ASP A 537 -9.24 0.65 -18.83
N ALA A 538 -10.43 0.52 -18.28
CA ALA A 538 -11.24 1.65 -17.87
C ALA A 538 -11.92 1.33 -16.54
N ASN A 539 -11.54 2.06 -15.50
CA ASN A 539 -12.01 1.85 -14.14
C ASN A 539 -12.60 3.13 -13.56
N LEU A 540 -13.73 3.01 -12.91
CA LEU A 540 -14.41 4.09 -12.22
C LEU A 540 -14.78 3.64 -10.80
N ALA A 541 -14.46 4.46 -9.81
CA ALA A 541 -14.85 4.27 -8.42
C ALA A 541 -15.52 5.54 -7.91
N TRP A 542 -16.67 5.39 -7.27
CA TRP A 542 -17.38 6.47 -6.61
C TRP A 542 -17.83 6.02 -5.24
N THR A 543 -17.55 6.85 -4.22
CA THR A 543 -17.76 6.53 -2.81
C THR A 543 -18.44 7.70 -2.11
N ARG A 544 -19.29 7.38 -1.14
CA ARG A 544 -19.84 8.35 -0.18
C ARG A 544 -19.31 8.03 1.22
N PRO A 545 -18.18 8.62 1.65
CA PRO A 545 -17.65 8.44 2.99
C PRO A 545 -18.22 9.48 3.95
N ARG A 546 -18.74 9.04 5.10
CA ARG A 546 -19.29 9.92 6.12
C ARG A 546 -19.01 9.36 7.51
N TYR A 547 -18.81 10.25 8.47
CA TYR A 547 -18.98 9.88 9.87
C TYR A 547 -20.45 9.52 10.13
N SER A 548 -20.67 8.51 10.96
CA SER A 548 -22.03 7.98 11.23
C SER A 548 -22.63 8.45 12.55
N ASP A 549 -21.87 9.19 13.37
CA ASP A 549 -22.35 9.86 14.57
C ASP A 549 -22.89 11.24 14.23
N ILE A 550 -23.46 11.93 15.24
CA ILE A 550 -23.95 13.31 15.13
C ILE A 550 -22.95 14.22 15.84
N ASP A 551 -22.38 15.16 15.09
CA ASP A 551 -21.44 16.15 15.61
C ASP A 551 -21.64 17.48 14.90
N SER A 552 -21.57 18.59 15.66
CA SER A 552 -21.78 19.95 15.12
C SER A 552 -20.67 20.38 14.15
N SER A 553 -19.48 19.75 14.19
CA SER A 553 -18.40 20.03 13.25
C SER A 553 -18.67 19.54 11.83
N GLY A 554 -19.65 18.64 11.66
CA GLY A 554 -19.98 18.03 10.38
C GLY A 554 -19.65 16.54 10.32
N ASN A 555 -19.99 15.90 9.21
CA ASN A 555 -19.85 14.46 9.03
C ASN A 555 -19.00 14.03 7.83
N TYR A 556 -18.38 14.98 7.14
CA TYR A 556 -17.44 14.67 6.08
C TYR A 556 -16.10 14.18 6.67
N ILE A 557 -15.49 13.20 6.03
CA ILE A 557 -14.23 12.62 6.49
C ILE A 557 -13.09 13.32 5.75
N PRO A 558 -12.17 14.01 6.44
CA PRO A 558 -11.05 14.67 5.78
C PRO A 558 -10.21 13.72 4.93
N ASN A 559 -9.82 14.16 3.75
CA ASN A 559 -9.03 13.41 2.77
C ASN A 559 -9.68 12.11 2.26
N ALA A 560 -10.96 11.93 2.45
CA ALA A 560 -11.69 10.81 1.86
C ALA A 560 -12.01 11.14 0.40
N VAL A 561 -11.26 10.58 -0.53
CA VAL A 561 -11.43 10.78 -1.97
C VAL A 561 -12.69 10.06 -2.43
N GLN A 562 -13.61 10.81 -3.07
CA GLN A 562 -14.93 10.29 -3.45
C GLN A 562 -14.97 9.74 -4.88
N LYS A 563 -14.18 10.29 -5.78
CA LYS A 563 -14.20 9.92 -7.20
C LYS A 563 -12.79 9.62 -7.69
N VAL A 564 -12.63 8.44 -8.27
CA VAL A 564 -11.39 8.02 -8.91
C VAL A 564 -11.74 7.41 -10.26
N ALA A 565 -11.04 7.82 -11.30
CA ALA A 565 -11.14 7.22 -12.62
C ALA A 565 -9.74 6.95 -13.17
N ASN A 566 -9.60 5.83 -13.86
CA ASN A 566 -8.36 5.41 -14.49
C ASN A 566 -8.66 4.82 -15.85
N VAL A 567 -8.04 5.35 -16.90
CA VAL A 567 -8.17 4.85 -18.25
C VAL A 567 -6.79 4.63 -18.83
N SER A 568 -6.54 3.47 -19.39
CA SER A 568 -5.25 3.11 -19.96
C SER A 568 -5.47 2.44 -21.30
N PHE A 569 -4.78 2.90 -22.32
CA PHE A 569 -4.82 2.34 -23.66
C PHE A 569 -3.41 1.97 -24.10
N ALA A 570 -3.23 0.75 -24.57
CA ALA A 570 -1.95 0.26 -25.09
C ALA A 570 -2.10 -0.32 -26.47
N ILE A 571 -1.10 -0.06 -27.30
CA ILE A 571 -0.93 -0.68 -28.62
C ILE A 571 0.35 -1.50 -28.59
N LYS A 572 0.26 -2.79 -28.95
CA LYS A 572 1.38 -3.73 -28.96
C LYS A 572 1.56 -4.30 -30.36
N ASN A 573 2.70 -4.93 -30.59
CA ASN A 573 2.96 -5.69 -31.82
C ASN A 573 2.81 -4.85 -33.10
N MET A 574 3.21 -3.58 -33.05
CA MET A 574 3.32 -2.72 -34.22
C MET A 574 4.74 -2.80 -34.78
N GLY A 575 5.09 -3.93 -35.36
CA GLY A 575 6.48 -4.22 -35.70
C GLY A 575 7.33 -4.23 -34.42
N PRO A 576 8.43 -3.46 -34.36
CA PRO A 576 9.25 -3.38 -33.16
C PRO A 576 8.67 -2.44 -32.10
N TRP A 577 7.57 -1.75 -32.36
CA TRP A 577 7.01 -0.71 -31.52
C TRP A 577 5.85 -1.17 -30.65
N SER A 578 5.79 -0.63 -29.44
CA SER A 578 4.60 -0.61 -28.59
C SER A 578 4.50 0.73 -27.89
N ALA A 579 3.28 1.11 -27.52
CA ALA A 579 3.03 2.37 -26.84
C ALA A 579 1.85 2.24 -25.90
N SER A 580 1.81 3.04 -24.83
CA SER A 580 0.66 3.15 -23.94
C SER A 580 0.45 4.59 -23.49
N LEU A 581 -0.82 4.94 -23.32
CA LEU A 581 -1.25 6.17 -22.70
C LEU A 581 -2.15 5.84 -21.53
N SER A 582 -1.81 6.32 -20.33
CA SER A 582 -2.61 6.14 -19.14
C SER A 582 -3.01 7.48 -18.55
N MET A 583 -4.26 7.59 -18.11
CA MET A 583 -4.82 8.78 -17.47
C MET A 583 -5.40 8.41 -16.12
N ARG A 584 -5.14 9.23 -15.11
CA ARG A 584 -5.66 9.08 -13.75
C ARG A 584 -6.34 10.37 -13.32
N PHE A 585 -7.61 10.26 -12.95
CA PHE A 585 -8.38 11.35 -12.39
C PHE A 585 -8.68 11.06 -10.91
N ILE A 586 -8.42 12.06 -10.06
CA ILE A 586 -8.77 12.05 -8.64
C ILE A 586 -9.65 13.27 -8.38
N GLY A 587 -10.86 13.06 -7.92
CA GLY A 587 -11.79 14.14 -7.59
C GLY A 587 -11.35 14.92 -6.36
N ALA A 588 -11.90 16.12 -6.20
CA ALA A 588 -11.72 16.93 -5.00
C ALA A 588 -12.20 16.17 -3.77
N ALA A 589 -11.44 16.25 -2.67
CA ALA A 589 -11.78 15.66 -1.39
C ALA A 589 -12.07 16.74 -0.35
N PRO A 590 -12.99 16.52 0.60
CA PRO A 590 -13.14 17.41 1.74
C PRO A 590 -11.85 17.39 2.57
N LEU A 591 -11.44 18.54 3.09
CA LEU A 591 -10.28 18.66 3.97
C LEU A 591 -10.64 18.92 5.42
N ILE A 592 -11.89 19.33 5.67
CA ILE A 592 -12.47 19.49 7.00
C ILE A 592 -13.89 18.93 7.04
N GLU A 593 -14.42 18.69 8.23
CA GLU A 593 -15.63 17.91 8.48
C GLU A 593 -16.91 18.60 7.96
N ASP A 594 -16.93 19.91 7.85
CA ASP A 594 -18.07 20.67 7.30
C ASP A 594 -18.04 20.82 5.77
N ASN A 595 -17.02 20.27 5.12
CA ASN A 595 -16.80 20.34 3.67
C ASN A 595 -16.67 21.76 3.09
N SER A 596 -16.33 22.75 3.92
CA SER A 596 -16.15 24.13 3.45
C SER A 596 -14.82 24.35 2.73
N VAL A 597 -13.87 23.43 2.91
CA VAL A 597 -12.55 23.43 2.25
C VAL A 597 -12.33 22.11 1.58
N GLN A 598 -11.95 22.16 0.31
CA GLN A 598 -11.70 20.96 -0.50
C GLN A 598 -10.32 21.03 -1.15
N SER A 599 -9.73 19.86 -1.42
CA SER A 599 -8.57 19.74 -2.28
C SER A 599 -8.93 20.02 -3.74
N SER A 600 -7.96 20.37 -4.55
CA SER A 600 -8.14 20.45 -5.99
C SER A 600 -8.23 19.04 -6.60
N SER A 601 -9.07 18.88 -7.62
CA SER A 601 -9.04 17.66 -8.43
C SER A 601 -7.71 17.56 -9.19
N SER A 602 -7.31 16.35 -9.53
CA SER A 602 -6.07 16.10 -10.26
C SER A 602 -6.32 15.20 -11.47
N LEU A 603 -5.65 15.52 -12.58
CA LEU A 603 -5.63 14.71 -13.79
C LEU A 603 -4.19 14.55 -14.23
N THR A 604 -3.73 13.32 -14.33
CA THR A 604 -2.35 13.01 -14.75
C THR A 604 -2.39 12.06 -15.93
N SER A 605 -1.61 12.35 -16.97
CA SER A 605 -1.46 11.50 -18.14
C SER A 605 -0.01 11.07 -18.27
N ASN A 606 0.23 9.78 -18.53
CA ASN A 606 1.55 9.21 -18.72
C ASN A 606 1.62 8.50 -20.06
N LEU A 607 2.73 8.71 -20.78
CA LEU A 607 3.00 8.07 -22.05
C LEU A 607 4.22 7.15 -21.91
N ARG A 608 4.11 5.95 -22.47
CA ARG A 608 5.26 5.03 -22.62
C ARG A 608 5.36 4.61 -24.07
N ILE A 609 6.55 4.70 -24.64
CA ILE A 609 6.86 4.19 -25.98
C ILE A 609 8.04 3.22 -25.82
N ASN A 610 7.88 2.01 -26.34
CA ASN A 610 8.93 1.01 -26.37
C ASN A 610 9.28 0.64 -27.79
N ARG A 611 10.57 0.47 -28.04
CA ARG A 611 11.08 -0.09 -29.29
C ARG A 611 12.05 -1.23 -29.03
N LYS A 612 11.81 -2.36 -29.65
CA LYS A 612 12.75 -3.47 -29.72
C LYS A 612 13.79 -3.19 -30.80
N LEU A 613 15.03 -2.91 -30.40
CA LEU A 613 16.13 -2.71 -31.35
C LEU A 613 16.65 -4.02 -31.91
N SER A 614 16.59 -5.08 -31.09
CA SER A 614 16.94 -6.45 -31.47
C SER A 614 16.21 -7.43 -30.55
N GLY A 615 16.42 -8.72 -30.69
CA GLY A 615 15.90 -9.71 -29.73
C GLY A 615 16.46 -9.57 -28.32
N ASP A 616 17.55 -8.84 -28.17
CA ASP A 616 18.29 -8.71 -26.91
C ASP A 616 18.15 -7.32 -26.26
N VAL A 617 17.79 -6.29 -27.05
CA VAL A 617 17.83 -4.91 -26.59
C VAL A 617 16.50 -4.22 -26.84
N ASP A 618 15.96 -3.63 -25.78
CA ASP A 618 14.79 -2.74 -25.82
C ASP A 618 15.18 -1.34 -25.34
N VAL A 619 14.53 -0.33 -25.94
CA VAL A 619 14.60 1.07 -25.48
C VAL A 619 13.18 1.52 -25.15
N THR A 620 13.01 2.17 -24.01
CA THR A 620 11.71 2.66 -23.53
C THR A 620 11.83 4.15 -23.20
N LEU A 621 10.93 4.94 -23.73
CA LEU A 621 10.75 6.35 -23.37
C LEU A 621 9.49 6.49 -22.53
N ASP A 622 9.63 7.07 -21.34
CA ASP A 622 8.52 7.44 -20.47
C ASP A 622 8.41 8.94 -20.37
N VAL A 623 7.21 9.47 -20.61
CA VAL A 623 6.86 10.86 -20.36
C VAL A 623 5.76 10.88 -19.30
N LEU A 624 6.16 11.15 -18.08
CA LEU A 624 5.27 11.22 -16.92
C LEU A 624 4.70 12.65 -16.83
N ASN A 625 3.42 12.77 -16.48
CA ASN A 625 2.68 14.02 -16.52
C ASN A 625 2.83 14.70 -17.90
N LEU A 626 2.41 14.02 -18.94
CA LEU A 626 2.59 14.38 -20.34
C LEU A 626 2.12 15.80 -20.65
N THR A 627 1.03 16.26 -20.07
CA THR A 627 0.42 17.57 -20.31
C THR A 627 0.94 18.66 -19.38
N ASP A 628 1.90 18.34 -18.53
CA ASP A 628 2.54 19.25 -17.57
C ASP A 628 1.54 19.98 -16.67
N ARG A 629 0.51 19.27 -16.20
CA ARG A 629 -0.48 19.86 -15.29
C ARG A 629 0.13 20.13 -13.92
N LYS A 630 -0.25 21.25 -13.34
CA LYS A 630 0.12 21.60 -11.95
C LYS A 630 -0.85 20.94 -10.98
N ASN A 631 -0.63 19.66 -10.72
CA ASN A 631 -1.39 18.89 -9.74
C ASN A 631 -0.72 18.94 -8.37
N ASN A 632 -1.49 18.59 -7.34
CA ASN A 632 -0.97 18.28 -6.02
C ASN A 632 -1.11 16.78 -5.76
N ASP A 633 -0.09 16.17 -5.18
CA ASP A 633 -0.16 14.77 -4.76
C ASP A 633 -1.15 14.60 -3.61
N ILE A 634 -1.12 15.52 -2.65
CA ILE A 634 -2.04 15.53 -1.52
C ILE A 634 -2.17 16.95 -0.96
N SER A 635 -3.31 17.21 -0.31
CA SER A 635 -3.58 18.46 0.39
C SER A 635 -4.08 18.18 1.80
N TYR A 636 -3.77 19.09 2.74
CA TYR A 636 -4.24 19.05 4.12
C TYR A 636 -4.71 20.44 4.53
N TYR A 637 -5.56 20.50 5.54
CA TYR A 637 -5.95 21.78 6.17
C TYR A 637 -5.51 21.78 7.63
N TYR A 638 -4.59 22.67 7.96
CA TYR A 638 -4.12 22.86 9.33
C TYR A 638 -3.47 24.22 9.51
N THR A 639 -3.06 24.52 10.74
CA THR A 639 -2.40 25.77 11.09
C THR A 639 -0.88 25.61 11.03
N SER A 640 -0.22 26.52 10.32
CA SER A 640 1.23 26.65 10.31
C SER A 640 1.62 28.13 10.48
N ARG A 641 2.89 28.38 10.72
CA ARG A 641 3.41 29.73 10.86
C ARG A 641 4.83 29.81 10.34
N VAL A 642 5.12 30.83 9.55
CA VAL A 642 6.49 31.21 9.19
C VAL A 642 6.86 32.54 9.87
N ALA A 643 8.15 32.83 9.95
CA ALA A 643 8.62 34.08 10.55
C ALA A 643 7.99 35.30 9.88
N GLY A 644 7.53 36.25 10.68
CA GLY A 644 6.82 37.45 10.22
C GLY A 644 5.31 37.34 10.22
N GLU A 645 4.75 36.15 10.40
CA GLU A 645 3.30 35.96 10.52
C GLU A 645 2.81 36.11 11.96
N SER A 646 1.50 36.26 12.15
CA SER A 646 0.86 36.35 13.47
C SER A 646 1.28 35.18 14.37
N LEU A 647 1.45 35.44 15.65
CA LEU A 647 1.80 34.39 16.65
C LEU A 647 0.72 33.30 16.76
N ALA A 648 -0.53 33.61 16.41
CA ALA A 648 -1.62 32.63 16.38
C ALA A 648 -1.46 31.63 15.23
N GLY A 649 -0.56 31.88 14.29
CA GLY A 649 -0.41 31.11 13.07
C GLY A 649 -1.52 31.39 12.04
N VAL A 650 -1.45 30.73 10.92
CA VAL A 650 -2.41 30.85 9.82
C VAL A 650 -2.93 29.47 9.44
N SER A 651 -4.25 29.32 9.58
CA SER A 651 -4.93 28.10 9.14
C SER A 651 -5.21 28.16 7.63
N GLY A 652 -4.97 27.07 6.95
CA GLY A 652 -5.19 27.01 5.51
C GLY A 652 -4.76 25.69 4.91
N VAL A 653 -4.88 25.63 3.59
CA VAL A 653 -4.50 24.47 2.80
C VAL A 653 -2.97 24.38 2.69
N HIS A 654 -2.45 23.20 2.93
CA HIS A 654 -1.05 22.85 2.73
C HIS A 654 -0.98 21.75 1.67
N VAL A 655 -0.04 21.84 0.76
CA VAL A 655 0.04 20.95 -0.39
C VAL A 655 1.42 20.34 -0.54
N HIS A 656 1.47 19.11 -1.00
CA HIS A 656 2.66 18.53 -1.59
C HIS A 656 2.44 18.50 -3.10
N PRO A 657 3.13 19.36 -3.88
CA PRO A 657 2.96 19.41 -5.33
C PRO A 657 3.36 18.10 -5.97
N ALA A 658 2.61 17.70 -7.00
CA ALA A 658 3.01 16.60 -7.86
C ALA A 658 4.16 17.02 -8.76
N GLU A 659 4.96 16.06 -9.21
CA GLU A 659 6.07 16.33 -10.10
C GLU A 659 5.56 16.90 -11.44
N PRO A 660 6.30 17.85 -12.03
CA PRO A 660 6.01 18.35 -13.38
C PRO A 660 6.29 17.26 -14.42
N ARG A 661 6.09 17.59 -15.70
CA ARG A 661 6.45 16.66 -16.77
C ARG A 661 7.88 16.15 -16.57
N THR A 662 8.02 14.82 -16.57
CA THR A 662 9.28 14.15 -16.29
C THR A 662 9.55 13.14 -17.40
N ILE A 663 10.71 13.25 -18.03
CA ILE A 663 11.11 12.37 -19.13
C ILE A 663 12.19 11.43 -18.63
N ARG A 664 12.00 10.12 -18.93
CA ARG A 664 12.97 9.07 -18.61
C ARG A 664 13.21 8.21 -19.84
N LEU A 665 14.46 7.85 -20.06
CA LEU A 665 14.88 6.96 -21.13
C LEU A 665 15.52 5.72 -20.52
N ASN A 666 15.01 4.55 -20.89
CA ASN A 666 15.43 3.26 -20.39
C ASN A 666 16.03 2.41 -21.52
N GLY A 667 17.12 1.73 -21.21
CA GLY A 667 17.66 0.68 -22.06
C GLY A 667 17.70 -0.61 -21.29
N ARG A 668 17.23 -1.70 -21.90
CA ARG A 668 17.30 -3.05 -21.34
C ARG A 668 18.06 -3.96 -22.27
N MET A 669 19.02 -4.68 -21.73
CA MET A 669 19.78 -5.70 -22.44
C MET A 669 19.59 -7.05 -21.77
N ARG A 670 19.28 -8.07 -22.58
CA ARG A 670 19.18 -9.47 -22.17
C ARG A 670 20.37 -10.24 -22.67
N PHE A 671 20.87 -11.17 -21.86
CA PHE A 671 22.06 -11.98 -22.15
C PHE A 671 21.76 -13.45 -22.36
#